data_a173c2f6d8a269049e4128357ae5499d
#
_entry.id   a173c2f6d8a269049e4128357ae5499d
#
_cell.length_a   1.000
_cell.length_b   1.000
_cell.length_c   1.000
_cell.angle_alpha   90.00
_cell.angle_beta   90.00
_cell.angle_gamma   90.00
#
_symmetry.space_group_name_H-M   'P 1'
#
loop_
_entity.id
_entity.type
_entity.pdbx_description
1 polymer ?
#
loop_
_entity_poly.entity_id
_entity_poly.type
_entity_poly.pdbx_seq_one_letter_code
_entity_poly.pdbx_strand_id
1 'polypeptide(L)'
;MSRRILIGVIVADCHIDFQMEILRGIITQAFKSNCDVAVISPLHNFSISSVHKDAEKTIFDLLLAKNIDGIIYDRNALNNEEVCRHIDDLCKQSEKPVMLLDYNDHKSFETTSVDDREAFETITDHLINVHGYRKIYCLTGPKNTFSGEERLAGYKNSMKRHGINFEKSWCEYGDFWTEAPKKYAKRIISGELERPEAIVCGNDVMAITLSKIFMDAGIRVPEDIAITGYDASIEGYQASPSITSYSRPNFQLGAEAVRRLYRIITGKICSKVPNENGELRLGESCGCTENPSLRHSILRNISINSRFESELLYGDMLFDITNADNIATFADRLDNYTYFLHKMRRVRICLTQNYVDATVDKNAEELGFTIGDNMKVVLAKSAIWREAETNLVFSSSQILPDYTEDRSYPSAFFISPLHYNNNFFGYCAVSFGKEPRSFSSLYMKWINYVNVALEQVRIKAIMNRTILNTSKALLYDHITGLLNRSGIEQEFEKKFSADDTAECMIFELHGLKKAYYQSGEEKSNSIMAAFAKKLRSCIHGKEICGAWASQTLCVISNESGRAETIYSELCGKIKETQFNSSEENCNIDFSVGVCSFDLIDSADLSDAMYKATVNRVFSYTISEPTSNPQFEKLCLLRNRIMKNPELPWNISEIAESLYLSKSYLQKIYKSYFGKSIIEEMIQFRIDSAKTLLSQTDMTVTEISRECGYSSYNYFVRQFRMCEGHSPSEYREEQRRKAEENEC
;
A
#
# COMPACT_ATOMS: atom_id res chain seq x y z
N MET A 1 -20.29 -2.47 36.31
CA MET A 1 -20.93 -1.17 35.97
C MET A 1 -21.45 -1.27 34.54
N SER A 2 -22.56 -0.59 34.18
CA SER A 2 -23.02 -0.56 32.77
C SER A 2 -22.00 0.20 31.94
N ARG A 3 -21.72 -0.27 30.72
CA ARG A 3 -20.88 0.39 29.73
C ARG A 3 -21.35 1.84 29.54
N ARG A 4 -20.40 2.81 29.46
CA ARG A 4 -20.73 4.19 29.10
C ARG A 4 -21.21 4.28 27.64
N ILE A 5 -22.04 5.27 27.37
CA ILE A 5 -22.41 5.65 26.03
C ILE A 5 -21.16 6.14 25.31
N LEU A 6 -20.88 5.61 24.12
CA LEU A 6 -19.80 6.03 23.25
C LEU A 6 -20.38 6.82 22.05
N ILE A 7 -19.96 8.08 21.93
CA ILE A 7 -20.34 8.96 20.82
C ILE A 7 -19.22 8.96 19.80
N GLY A 8 -19.52 8.50 18.58
CA GLY A 8 -18.65 8.68 17.41
C GLY A 8 -18.78 10.11 16.88
N VAL A 9 -17.66 10.77 16.60
CA VAL A 9 -17.64 12.14 16.06
C VAL A 9 -16.81 12.15 14.78
N ILE A 10 -17.41 12.60 13.70
CA ILE A 10 -16.74 12.75 12.39
C ILE A 10 -16.50 14.23 12.15
N VAL A 11 -15.22 14.59 12.03
CA VAL A 11 -14.78 15.96 11.76
C VAL A 11 -13.42 15.93 11.07
N ALA A 12 -13.21 16.80 10.09
CA ALA A 12 -11.87 17.01 9.49
C ALA A 12 -11.16 18.19 10.14
N ASP A 13 -9.85 18.30 9.86
CA ASP A 13 -9.03 19.46 10.25
C ASP A 13 -9.11 19.79 11.75
N CYS A 14 -9.09 18.79 12.61
CA CYS A 14 -9.20 18.92 14.07
C CYS A 14 -8.17 19.86 14.71
N HIS A 15 -7.13 20.27 13.99
CA HIS A 15 -6.08 21.19 14.44
C HIS A 15 -6.39 22.67 14.18
N ILE A 16 -7.45 22.98 13.44
CA ILE A 16 -7.89 24.35 13.15
C ILE A 16 -8.76 24.86 14.31
N ASP A 17 -8.55 26.11 14.72
CA ASP A 17 -9.15 26.70 15.91
C ASP A 17 -10.67 26.54 15.97
N PHE A 18 -11.35 26.77 14.86
CA PHE A 18 -12.80 26.68 14.81
C PHE A 18 -13.31 25.24 15.06
N GLN A 19 -12.64 24.22 14.52
CA GLN A 19 -12.96 22.82 14.76
C GLN A 19 -12.59 22.38 16.18
N MET A 20 -11.47 22.90 16.71
CA MET A 20 -11.08 22.67 18.10
C MET A 20 -12.14 23.16 19.08
N GLU A 21 -12.77 24.31 18.84
CA GLU A 21 -13.84 24.83 19.72
C GLU A 21 -15.11 23.96 19.67
N ILE A 22 -15.52 23.48 18.49
CA ILE A 22 -16.63 22.52 18.36
C ILE A 22 -16.34 21.26 19.13
N LEU A 23 -15.15 20.68 18.95
CA LEU A 23 -14.72 19.45 19.64
C LEU A 23 -14.64 19.67 21.15
N ARG A 24 -14.15 20.82 21.61
CA ARG A 24 -14.11 21.17 23.02
C ARG A 24 -15.52 21.19 23.62
N GLY A 25 -16.49 21.74 22.91
CA GLY A 25 -17.91 21.75 23.29
C GLY A 25 -18.48 20.32 23.37
N ILE A 26 -18.25 19.52 22.34
CA ILE A 26 -18.67 18.10 22.29
C ILE A 26 -18.09 17.32 23.48
N ILE A 27 -16.79 17.37 23.66
CA ILE A 27 -16.09 16.57 24.69
C ILE A 27 -16.52 17.04 26.10
N THR A 28 -16.58 18.36 26.34
CA THR A 28 -16.98 18.89 27.63
C THR A 28 -18.41 18.48 27.99
N GLN A 29 -19.34 18.58 27.06
CA GLN A 29 -20.73 18.18 27.33
C GLN A 29 -20.87 16.66 27.45
N ALA A 30 -20.16 15.88 26.64
CA ALA A 30 -20.14 14.43 26.73
C ALA A 30 -19.62 13.96 28.11
N PHE A 31 -18.51 14.54 28.58
CA PHE A 31 -17.94 14.23 29.90
C PHE A 31 -18.91 14.59 31.04
N LYS A 32 -19.58 15.75 30.94
CA LYS A 32 -20.62 16.13 31.90
C LYS A 32 -21.80 15.16 31.92
N SER A 33 -22.08 14.53 30.79
CA SER A 33 -23.13 13.51 30.64
C SER A 33 -22.63 12.07 30.89
N ASN A 34 -21.40 11.91 31.35
CA ASN A 34 -20.71 10.61 31.57
C ASN A 34 -20.65 9.74 30.31
N CYS A 35 -20.44 10.36 29.14
CA CYS A 35 -20.26 9.69 27.87
C CYS A 35 -18.79 9.71 27.42
N ASP A 36 -18.34 8.64 26.78
CA ASP A 36 -17.07 8.57 26.07
C ASP A 36 -17.21 9.13 24.66
N VAL A 37 -16.11 9.58 24.07
CA VAL A 37 -16.07 10.15 22.71
C VAL A 37 -14.99 9.49 21.87
N ALA A 38 -15.32 9.06 20.67
CA ALA A 38 -14.39 8.61 19.64
C ALA A 38 -14.42 9.60 18.47
N VAL A 39 -13.42 10.47 18.38
CA VAL A 39 -13.28 11.42 17.26
C VAL A 39 -12.56 10.70 16.12
N ILE A 40 -13.25 10.46 15.02
CA ILE A 40 -12.75 9.85 13.80
C ILE A 40 -12.46 10.97 12.80
N SER A 41 -11.19 11.25 12.57
CA SER A 41 -10.74 12.38 11.76
C SER A 41 -9.77 11.93 10.68
N PRO A 42 -10.02 12.25 9.39
CA PRO A 42 -9.02 12.10 8.36
C PRO A 42 -7.85 13.05 8.63
N LEU A 43 -6.69 12.78 8.03
CA LEU A 43 -5.50 13.63 8.20
C LEU A 43 -5.64 14.95 7.44
N HIS A 44 -6.36 14.92 6.31
CA HIS A 44 -6.58 16.09 5.47
C HIS A 44 -8.06 16.18 5.10
N ASN A 45 -8.53 17.40 4.86
CA ASN A 45 -9.81 17.53 4.18
C ASN A 45 -9.66 17.09 2.71
N PHE A 46 -10.74 16.58 2.13
CA PHE A 46 -10.72 15.99 0.80
C PHE A 46 -10.79 17.02 -0.36
N SER A 47 -10.58 18.31 -0.09
CA SER A 47 -10.67 19.38 -1.08
C SER A 47 -9.41 19.49 -1.97
N ILE A 48 -8.22 19.12 -1.47
CA ILE A 48 -6.94 19.47 -2.08
C ILE A 48 -6.28 18.26 -2.78
N SER A 49 -6.51 17.02 -2.33
CA SER A 49 -5.82 15.84 -2.87
C SER A 49 -6.77 14.66 -3.06
N SER A 50 -6.81 14.15 -4.28
CA SER A 50 -7.48 12.87 -4.59
C SER A 50 -6.58 11.65 -4.35
N VAL A 51 -5.28 11.83 -4.15
CA VAL A 51 -4.27 10.75 -4.15
C VAL A 51 -4.39 9.83 -2.92
N HIS A 52 -4.90 10.34 -1.79
CA HIS A 52 -5.02 9.57 -0.54
C HIS A 52 -6.48 9.27 -0.14
N LYS A 53 -7.42 9.68 -0.97
CA LYS A 53 -8.86 9.70 -0.66
C LYS A 53 -9.39 8.34 -0.24
N ASP A 54 -9.05 7.30 -0.96
CA ASP A 54 -9.62 5.97 -0.71
C ASP A 54 -9.08 5.36 0.58
N ALA A 55 -7.79 5.51 0.86
CA ALA A 55 -7.19 5.03 2.11
C ALA A 55 -7.71 5.83 3.33
N GLU A 56 -7.78 7.17 3.24
CA GLU A 56 -8.31 7.98 4.34
C GLU A 56 -9.81 7.74 4.58
N LYS A 57 -10.59 7.52 3.52
CA LYS A 57 -12.02 7.21 3.62
C LYS A 57 -12.30 5.92 4.40
N THR A 58 -11.41 4.94 4.33
CA THR A 58 -11.54 3.63 5.01
C THR A 58 -11.68 3.78 6.54
N ILE A 59 -11.15 4.85 7.15
CA ILE A 59 -11.28 5.06 8.60
C ILE A 59 -12.75 5.18 9.05
N PHE A 60 -13.66 5.63 8.16
CA PHE A 60 -15.05 5.81 8.49
C PHE A 60 -15.82 4.50 8.61
N ASP A 61 -15.28 3.37 8.13
CA ASP A 61 -15.89 2.05 8.36
C ASP A 61 -15.98 1.71 9.86
N LEU A 62 -15.17 2.37 10.70
CA LEU A 62 -15.29 2.30 12.17
C LEU A 62 -16.67 2.75 12.71
N LEU A 63 -17.47 3.50 11.95
CA LEU A 63 -18.83 3.86 12.32
C LEU A 63 -19.76 2.67 12.48
N LEU A 64 -19.44 1.55 11.82
CA LEU A 64 -20.16 0.28 11.95
C LEU A 64 -19.83 -0.47 13.25
N ALA A 65 -18.83 -0.01 14.02
CA ALA A 65 -18.44 -0.67 15.26
C ALA A 65 -19.61 -0.76 16.25
N LYS A 66 -19.81 -1.93 16.82
CA LYS A 66 -20.95 -2.25 17.71
C LYS A 66 -20.97 -1.43 19.02
N ASN A 67 -19.83 -0.91 19.40
CA ASN A 67 -19.70 -0.14 20.65
C ASN A 67 -19.97 1.36 20.52
N ILE A 68 -20.28 1.88 19.32
CA ILE A 68 -20.80 3.24 19.12
C ILE A 68 -22.31 3.25 19.39
N ASP A 69 -22.78 4.23 20.14
CA ASP A 69 -24.21 4.36 20.49
C ASP A 69 -24.91 5.50 19.73
N GLY A 70 -24.16 6.45 19.19
CA GLY A 70 -24.67 7.55 18.36
C GLY A 70 -23.55 8.31 17.69
N ILE A 71 -23.87 9.09 16.66
CA ILE A 71 -22.91 9.75 15.78
C ILE A 71 -23.19 11.24 15.71
N ILE A 72 -22.13 12.04 15.84
CA ILE A 72 -22.12 13.47 15.51
C ILE A 72 -21.26 13.65 14.25
N TYR A 73 -21.78 14.37 13.25
CA TYR A 73 -21.14 14.46 11.95
C TYR A 73 -21.10 15.89 11.42
N ASP A 74 -19.89 16.45 11.27
CA ASP A 74 -19.66 17.71 10.57
C ASP A 74 -19.45 17.45 9.08
N ARG A 75 -20.53 17.43 8.32
CA ARG A 75 -20.51 17.12 6.89
C ARG A 75 -19.77 18.19 6.07
N ASN A 76 -19.87 19.45 6.47
CA ASN A 76 -19.27 20.56 5.74
C ASN A 76 -17.74 20.57 5.84
N ALA A 77 -17.18 20.05 6.93
CA ALA A 77 -15.73 20.02 7.13
C ALA A 77 -14.98 19.10 6.13
N LEU A 78 -15.68 18.14 5.51
CA LEU A 78 -15.03 17.15 4.62
C LEU A 78 -14.81 17.66 3.20
N ASN A 79 -15.55 18.66 2.75
CA ASN A 79 -15.42 19.32 1.44
C ASN A 79 -15.41 18.38 0.21
N ASN A 80 -16.01 17.19 0.30
CA ASN A 80 -16.08 16.22 -0.79
C ASN A 80 -17.38 15.44 -0.76
N GLU A 81 -18.23 15.64 -1.76
CA GLU A 81 -19.58 15.07 -1.81
C GLU A 81 -19.60 13.54 -1.96
N GLU A 82 -18.57 12.94 -2.58
CA GLU A 82 -18.46 11.48 -2.69
C GLU A 82 -18.14 10.84 -1.34
N VAL A 83 -17.22 11.43 -0.59
CA VAL A 83 -16.89 10.99 0.77
C VAL A 83 -18.09 11.20 1.70
N CYS A 84 -18.75 12.34 1.59
CA CYS A 84 -19.97 12.61 2.36
C CYS A 84 -21.06 11.57 2.10
N ARG A 85 -21.33 11.21 0.83
CA ARG A 85 -22.30 10.16 0.49
C ARG A 85 -21.91 8.80 1.06
N HIS A 86 -20.63 8.45 1.00
CA HIS A 86 -20.15 7.20 1.62
C HIS A 86 -20.42 7.19 3.14
N ILE A 87 -20.13 8.28 3.84
CA ILE A 87 -20.40 8.39 5.28
C ILE A 87 -21.92 8.39 5.57
N ASP A 88 -22.72 9.08 4.77
CA ASP A 88 -24.17 9.07 4.88
C ASP A 88 -24.73 7.63 4.78
N ASP A 89 -24.18 6.81 3.88
CA ASP A 89 -24.59 5.41 3.72
C ASP A 89 -24.12 4.54 4.90
N LEU A 90 -22.90 4.74 5.40
CA LEU A 90 -22.44 4.08 6.63
C LEU A 90 -23.29 4.46 7.85
N CYS A 91 -23.65 5.74 7.98
CA CYS A 91 -24.56 6.21 9.04
C CYS A 91 -25.93 5.53 8.98
N LYS A 92 -26.52 5.39 7.78
CA LYS A 92 -27.79 4.65 7.58
C LYS A 92 -27.63 3.18 7.92
N GLN A 93 -26.56 2.54 7.42
CA GLN A 93 -26.27 1.11 7.68
C GLN A 93 -26.04 0.83 9.17
N SER A 94 -25.50 1.79 9.92
CA SER A 94 -25.23 1.62 11.34
C SER A 94 -26.51 1.57 12.20
N GLU A 95 -27.65 2.05 11.69
CA GLU A 95 -28.96 2.17 12.38
C GLU A 95 -28.89 2.98 13.69
N LYS A 96 -27.85 3.80 13.87
CA LYS A 96 -27.62 4.61 15.06
C LYS A 96 -28.20 6.02 14.89
N PRO A 97 -28.58 6.70 15.96
CA PRO A 97 -28.97 8.10 15.87
C PRO A 97 -27.78 8.97 15.42
N VAL A 98 -28.04 9.85 14.45
CA VAL A 98 -27.05 10.76 13.85
C VAL A 98 -27.47 12.19 14.04
N MET A 99 -26.53 13.04 14.46
CA MET A 99 -26.68 14.49 14.60
C MET A 99 -25.73 15.21 13.65
N LEU A 100 -26.26 15.92 12.67
CA LEU A 100 -25.45 16.75 11.76
C LEU A 100 -25.19 18.12 12.39
N LEU A 101 -24.00 18.66 12.12
CA LEU A 101 -23.61 20.02 12.49
C LEU A 101 -23.75 20.96 11.27
N ASP A 102 -24.39 22.10 11.46
CA ASP A 102 -24.52 23.19 10.46
C ASP A 102 -24.97 22.73 9.06
N TYR A 103 -25.81 21.73 8.99
CA TYR A 103 -26.28 21.19 7.72
C TYR A 103 -27.78 20.90 7.80
N ASN A 104 -28.59 21.71 7.14
CA ASN A 104 -30.07 21.66 7.27
C ASN A 104 -30.79 21.03 6.06
N ASP A 105 -30.05 20.54 5.06
CA ASP A 105 -30.68 20.00 3.84
C ASP A 105 -30.75 18.45 3.83
N HIS A 106 -30.59 17.82 4.99
CA HIS A 106 -30.64 16.35 5.10
C HIS A 106 -31.96 15.87 5.72
N LYS A 107 -32.78 15.17 4.92
CA LYS A 107 -34.11 14.72 5.37
C LYS A 107 -34.07 13.51 6.34
N SER A 108 -32.95 12.85 6.46
CA SER A 108 -32.82 11.56 7.20
C SER A 108 -32.18 11.67 8.57
N PHE A 109 -31.54 12.80 8.89
CA PHE A 109 -30.80 12.97 10.15
C PHE A 109 -31.23 14.22 10.89
N GLU A 110 -31.15 14.19 12.21
CA GLU A 110 -31.34 15.37 13.05
C GLU A 110 -30.21 16.36 12.85
N THR A 111 -30.51 17.68 12.96
CA THR A 111 -29.52 18.73 12.75
C THR A 111 -29.45 19.71 13.90
N THR A 112 -28.30 20.32 14.11
CA THR A 112 -28.10 21.48 14.96
C THR A 112 -27.20 22.50 14.26
N SER A 113 -27.54 23.77 14.32
CA SER A 113 -26.81 24.85 13.65
C SER A 113 -26.71 26.08 14.52
N VAL A 114 -25.75 26.93 14.19
CA VAL A 114 -25.63 28.28 14.71
C VAL A 114 -26.52 29.22 13.88
N ASP A 115 -27.01 30.30 14.48
CA ASP A 115 -27.75 31.34 13.78
C ASP A 115 -26.78 32.29 13.04
N ASP A 116 -26.31 31.86 11.86
CA ASP A 116 -25.43 32.65 10.99
C ASP A 116 -26.14 33.93 10.49
N ARG A 117 -27.48 33.91 10.45
CA ARG A 117 -28.28 35.05 10.03
C ARG A 117 -28.22 36.18 11.07
N GLU A 118 -28.46 35.88 12.35
CA GLU A 118 -28.34 36.84 13.46
C GLU A 118 -26.93 37.44 13.54
N ALA A 119 -25.90 36.58 13.35
CA ALA A 119 -24.51 37.02 13.35
C ALA A 119 -24.22 38.07 12.25
N PHE A 120 -24.68 37.81 11.02
CA PHE A 120 -24.52 38.74 9.89
C PHE A 120 -25.36 39.99 10.00
N GLU A 121 -26.53 39.91 10.62
CA GLU A 121 -27.28 41.08 11.03
C GLU A 121 -26.47 41.94 11.99
N THR A 122 -25.89 41.35 13.03
CA THR A 122 -25.07 42.04 14.03
C THR A 122 -23.84 42.72 13.42
N ILE A 123 -23.10 42.05 12.52
CA ILE A 123 -21.96 42.65 11.82
C ILE A 123 -22.38 43.83 10.97
N THR A 124 -23.46 43.66 10.18
CA THR A 124 -23.96 44.69 9.27
C THR A 124 -24.52 45.86 10.05
N ASP A 125 -25.26 45.62 11.12
CA ASP A 125 -25.80 46.66 12.02
C ASP A 125 -24.66 47.47 12.66
N HIS A 126 -23.57 46.84 13.04
CA HIS A 126 -22.39 47.55 13.57
C HIS A 126 -21.81 48.54 12.55
N LEU A 127 -21.63 48.15 11.30
CA LEU A 127 -21.15 49.02 10.24
C LEU A 127 -22.11 50.21 9.97
N ILE A 128 -23.41 49.97 10.05
CA ILE A 128 -24.41 51.00 9.84
C ILE A 128 -24.55 51.95 11.04
N ASN A 129 -24.69 51.39 12.25
CA ASN A 129 -25.01 52.17 13.44
C ASN A 129 -23.83 52.88 14.08
N VAL A 130 -22.64 52.21 14.05
CA VAL A 130 -21.42 52.77 14.69
C VAL A 130 -20.62 53.62 13.72
N HIS A 131 -20.51 53.20 12.46
CA HIS A 131 -19.68 53.90 11.47
C HIS A 131 -20.48 54.72 10.45
N GLY A 132 -21.79 54.53 10.40
CA GLY A 132 -22.65 55.31 9.51
C GLY A 132 -22.60 54.91 8.04
N TYR A 133 -21.94 53.77 7.71
CA TYR A 133 -21.83 53.31 6.33
C TYR A 133 -23.18 52.95 5.72
N ARG A 134 -23.36 53.25 4.44
CA ARG A 134 -24.60 52.98 3.68
C ARG A 134 -24.32 52.11 2.44
N LYS A 135 -23.16 52.28 1.82
CA LYS A 135 -22.76 51.49 0.66
C LYS A 135 -21.90 50.31 1.12
N ILE A 136 -22.57 49.31 1.66
CA ILE A 136 -21.92 48.11 2.23
C ILE A 136 -22.08 46.96 1.24
N TYR A 137 -20.97 46.32 0.86
CA TYR A 137 -20.99 45.13 0.01
C TYR A 137 -20.88 43.88 0.87
N CYS A 138 -21.35 42.74 0.31
CA CYS A 138 -21.29 41.44 0.97
C CYS A 138 -20.62 40.42 0.05
N LEU A 139 -19.48 39.89 0.48
CA LEU A 139 -18.82 38.72 -0.12
C LEU A 139 -19.10 37.52 0.80
N THR A 140 -20.20 36.82 0.56
CA THR A 140 -20.67 35.69 1.39
C THR A 140 -19.93 34.39 1.11
N GLY A 141 -20.39 33.25 1.63
CA GLY A 141 -19.86 31.93 1.36
C GLY A 141 -20.24 31.35 -0.02
N PRO A 142 -19.92 30.08 -0.29
CA PRO A 142 -20.28 29.46 -1.56
C PRO A 142 -21.78 29.41 -1.81
N LYS A 143 -22.16 29.57 -3.06
CA LYS A 143 -23.54 29.54 -3.50
C LYS A 143 -24.19 28.20 -3.22
N ASN A 144 -25.47 28.21 -2.83
CA ASN A 144 -26.26 27.03 -2.49
C ASN A 144 -25.73 26.24 -1.27
N THR A 145 -24.87 26.83 -0.45
CA THR A 145 -24.53 26.27 0.87
C THR A 145 -25.44 26.93 1.92
N PHE A 146 -25.84 26.17 2.93
CA PHE A 146 -26.68 26.66 4.01
C PHE A 146 -26.07 27.90 4.67
N SER A 147 -24.80 27.84 5.09
CA SER A 147 -24.10 28.96 5.72
C SER A 147 -23.96 30.18 4.80
N GLY A 148 -23.65 29.96 3.51
CA GLY A 148 -23.57 31.07 2.53
C GLY A 148 -24.88 31.80 2.34
N GLU A 149 -26.01 31.10 2.27
CA GLU A 149 -27.34 31.67 2.10
C GLU A 149 -27.84 32.35 3.39
N GLU A 150 -27.65 31.77 4.57
CA GLU A 150 -28.03 32.37 5.85
C GLU A 150 -27.25 33.67 6.13
N ARG A 151 -25.94 33.67 5.86
CA ARG A 151 -25.12 34.89 5.98
C ARG A 151 -25.57 35.98 5.05
N LEU A 152 -25.87 35.64 3.80
CA LEU A 152 -26.43 36.59 2.83
C LEU A 152 -27.80 37.09 3.26
N ALA A 153 -28.67 36.25 3.82
CA ALA A 153 -29.96 36.63 4.33
C ALA A 153 -29.84 37.60 5.51
N GLY A 154 -28.91 37.36 6.45
CA GLY A 154 -28.66 38.27 7.56
C GLY A 154 -28.23 39.67 7.12
N TYR A 155 -27.25 39.73 6.19
CA TYR A 155 -26.87 41.02 5.58
C TYR A 155 -28.08 41.74 4.95
N LYS A 156 -28.85 41.05 4.12
CA LYS A 156 -30.04 41.64 3.47
C LYS A 156 -31.09 42.13 4.46
N ASN A 157 -31.34 41.35 5.54
CA ASN A 157 -32.27 41.72 6.58
C ASN A 157 -31.86 43.03 7.29
N SER A 158 -30.57 43.15 7.65
CA SER A 158 -30.04 44.35 8.26
C SER A 158 -30.15 45.56 7.34
N MET A 159 -29.71 45.44 6.08
CA MET A 159 -29.85 46.53 5.09
C MET A 159 -31.31 46.99 4.94
N LYS A 160 -32.26 46.06 4.82
CA LYS A 160 -33.68 46.35 4.73
C LYS A 160 -34.21 47.00 5.99
N ARG A 161 -33.84 46.52 7.19
CA ARG A 161 -34.30 47.08 8.48
C ARG A 161 -33.84 48.54 8.64
N HIS A 162 -32.68 48.89 8.11
CA HIS A 162 -32.19 50.27 8.13
C HIS A 162 -32.61 51.12 6.93
N GLY A 163 -33.51 50.63 6.09
CA GLY A 163 -34.03 51.35 4.94
C GLY A 163 -32.98 51.58 3.83
N ILE A 164 -31.94 50.79 3.77
CA ILE A 164 -30.90 50.90 2.76
C ILE A 164 -31.28 50.01 1.57
N ASN A 165 -31.49 50.60 0.43
CA ASN A 165 -31.71 49.86 -0.81
C ASN A 165 -30.36 49.39 -1.32
N PHE A 166 -30.16 48.09 -1.42
CA PHE A 166 -28.96 47.50 -1.96
C PHE A 166 -29.19 46.91 -3.35
N GLU A 167 -28.21 47.04 -4.21
CA GLU A 167 -28.23 46.44 -5.55
C GLU A 167 -27.77 45.00 -5.51
N LYS A 168 -28.23 44.17 -6.47
CA LYS A 168 -27.79 42.78 -6.60
C LYS A 168 -26.29 42.68 -6.81
N SER A 169 -25.69 43.66 -7.45
CA SER A 169 -24.24 43.79 -7.68
C SER A 169 -23.40 43.96 -6.40
N TRP A 170 -24.02 44.36 -5.28
CA TRP A 170 -23.37 44.50 -3.98
C TRP A 170 -23.17 43.15 -3.26
N CYS A 171 -23.80 42.07 -3.76
CA CYS A 171 -23.75 40.75 -3.15
C CYS A 171 -23.09 39.78 -4.08
N GLU A 172 -21.98 39.15 -3.65
CA GLU A 172 -21.27 38.12 -4.40
C GLU A 172 -21.01 36.90 -3.53
N TYR A 173 -20.98 35.73 -4.16
CA TYR A 173 -20.64 34.48 -3.49
C TYR A 173 -19.13 34.27 -3.51
N GLY A 174 -18.55 33.93 -2.37
CA GLY A 174 -17.15 33.57 -2.20
C GLY A 174 -16.93 32.07 -2.20
N ASP A 175 -15.76 31.69 -1.77
CA ASP A 175 -15.30 30.29 -1.69
C ASP A 175 -14.85 29.88 -0.28
N PHE A 176 -14.92 30.79 0.70
CA PHE A 176 -14.33 30.72 2.04
C PHE A 176 -12.78 30.66 2.03
N TRP A 177 -12.15 30.78 0.87
CA TRP A 177 -10.70 30.77 0.68
C TRP A 177 -10.22 32.06 0.02
N THR A 178 -9.09 31.97 -0.69
CA THR A 178 -8.40 33.15 -1.20
C THR A 178 -8.71 33.50 -2.65
N GLU A 179 -9.26 32.59 -3.45
CA GLU A 179 -9.39 32.82 -4.88
C GLU A 179 -10.58 33.75 -5.25
N ALA A 180 -11.72 33.56 -4.61
CA ALA A 180 -12.86 34.46 -4.81
C ALA A 180 -12.55 35.89 -4.38
N PRO A 181 -12.01 36.16 -3.16
CA PRO A 181 -11.64 37.52 -2.77
C PRO A 181 -10.58 38.14 -3.66
N LYS A 182 -9.60 37.39 -4.19
CA LYS A 182 -8.62 37.92 -5.18
C LYS A 182 -9.31 38.45 -6.44
N LYS A 183 -10.24 37.69 -6.99
CA LYS A 183 -11.03 38.11 -8.17
C LYS A 183 -11.89 39.31 -7.87
N TYR A 184 -12.52 39.30 -6.72
CA TYR A 184 -13.42 40.39 -6.27
C TYR A 184 -12.64 41.70 -6.06
N ALA A 185 -11.49 41.65 -5.37
CA ALA A 185 -10.62 42.82 -5.19
C ALA A 185 -10.12 43.40 -6.52
N LYS A 186 -9.73 42.58 -7.49
CA LYS A 186 -9.29 43.03 -8.82
C LYS A 186 -10.37 43.85 -9.53
N ARG A 187 -11.64 43.45 -9.43
CA ARG A 187 -12.76 44.18 -10.05
C ARG A 187 -13.01 45.54 -9.40
N ILE A 188 -12.81 45.66 -8.10
CA ILE A 188 -12.92 46.95 -7.38
C ILE A 188 -11.73 47.85 -7.74
N ILE A 189 -10.51 47.31 -7.76
CA ILE A 189 -9.30 48.08 -8.08
C ILE A 189 -9.31 48.55 -9.54
N SER A 190 -9.79 47.76 -10.47
CA SER A 190 -9.90 48.12 -11.89
C SER A 190 -11.01 49.11 -12.20
N GLY A 191 -11.93 49.37 -11.23
CA GLY A 191 -13.10 50.19 -11.45
C GLY A 191 -14.27 49.50 -12.17
N GLU A 192 -14.17 48.20 -12.43
CA GLU A 192 -15.29 47.40 -12.97
C GLU A 192 -16.45 47.34 -11.97
N LEU A 193 -16.13 47.25 -10.69
CA LEU A 193 -17.07 47.33 -9.59
C LEU A 193 -16.77 48.61 -8.81
N GLU A 194 -17.80 49.39 -8.55
CA GLU A 194 -17.68 50.63 -7.80
C GLU A 194 -17.18 50.35 -6.36
N ARG A 195 -16.32 51.22 -5.84
CA ARG A 195 -15.78 51.10 -4.49
C ARG A 195 -16.86 51.24 -3.42
N PRO A 196 -17.03 50.28 -2.50
CA PRO A 196 -17.94 50.42 -1.37
C PRO A 196 -17.28 51.18 -0.22
N GLU A 197 -18.08 51.62 0.76
CA GLU A 197 -17.59 52.14 2.05
C GLU A 197 -17.10 51.00 2.96
N ALA A 198 -17.79 49.85 2.90
CA ALA A 198 -17.46 48.68 3.69
C ALA A 198 -17.76 47.36 2.96
N ILE A 199 -17.06 46.29 3.35
CA ILE A 199 -17.31 44.93 2.86
C ILE A 199 -17.50 44.01 4.05
N VAL A 200 -18.63 43.29 4.09
CA VAL A 200 -18.87 42.18 5.01
C VAL A 200 -18.44 40.90 4.33
N CYS A 201 -17.39 40.24 4.88
CA CYS A 201 -16.85 39.01 4.35
C CYS A 201 -17.46 37.77 5.02
N GLY A 202 -17.64 36.73 4.26
CA GLY A 202 -18.18 35.44 4.73
C GLY A 202 -17.32 34.79 5.82
N ASN A 203 -16.01 35.04 5.83
CA ASN A 203 -15.10 34.60 6.90
C ASN A 203 -13.83 35.47 6.98
N ASP A 204 -12.98 35.19 7.98
CA ASP A 204 -11.74 35.96 8.21
C ASP A 204 -10.70 35.73 7.12
N VAL A 205 -10.59 34.54 6.53
CA VAL A 205 -9.64 34.24 5.45
C VAL A 205 -9.90 35.15 4.26
N MET A 206 -11.17 35.34 3.89
CA MET A 206 -11.53 36.25 2.81
C MET A 206 -11.29 37.72 3.20
N ALA A 207 -11.57 38.08 4.45
CA ALA A 207 -11.37 39.45 4.96
C ALA A 207 -9.87 39.81 4.96
N ILE A 208 -9.00 38.96 5.46
CA ILE A 208 -7.54 39.14 5.47
C ILE A 208 -7.01 39.25 4.03
N THR A 209 -7.51 38.37 3.13
CA THR A 209 -7.09 38.38 1.72
C THR A 209 -7.44 39.69 1.03
N LEU A 210 -8.66 40.17 1.23
CA LEU A 210 -9.12 41.47 0.68
C LEU A 210 -8.28 42.61 1.25
N SER A 211 -8.14 42.68 2.59
CA SER A 211 -7.39 43.72 3.27
C SER A 211 -5.98 43.84 2.72
N LYS A 212 -5.27 42.72 2.59
CA LYS A 212 -3.92 42.70 2.05
C LYS A 212 -3.85 43.18 0.60
N ILE A 213 -4.73 42.71 -0.27
CA ILE A 213 -4.72 43.10 -1.70
C ILE A 213 -5.03 44.59 -1.86
N PHE A 214 -6.00 45.13 -1.10
CA PHE A 214 -6.31 46.55 -1.16
C PHE A 214 -5.12 47.40 -0.69
N MET A 215 -4.48 47.06 0.42
CA MET A 215 -3.29 47.75 0.91
C MET A 215 -2.12 47.70 -0.07
N ASP A 216 -1.88 46.52 -0.68
CA ASP A 216 -0.85 46.35 -1.72
C ASP A 216 -1.14 47.24 -2.96
N ALA A 217 -2.42 47.57 -3.22
CA ALA A 217 -2.87 48.43 -4.29
C ALA A 217 -2.98 49.92 -3.86
N GLY A 218 -2.51 50.27 -2.64
CA GLY A 218 -2.57 51.64 -2.11
C GLY A 218 -3.94 52.08 -1.62
N ILE A 219 -4.88 51.18 -1.44
CA ILE A 219 -6.21 51.47 -0.85
C ILE A 219 -6.12 51.18 0.65
N ARG A 220 -6.41 52.17 1.46
CA ARG A 220 -6.25 52.07 2.92
C ARG A 220 -7.44 51.36 3.54
N VAL A 221 -7.17 50.44 4.48
CA VAL A 221 -8.15 49.78 5.32
C VAL A 221 -7.89 50.24 6.76
N PRO A 222 -8.84 50.90 7.43
CA PRO A 222 -10.26 51.07 7.05
C PRO A 222 -10.61 52.36 6.30
N GLU A 223 -9.73 53.35 6.12
CA GLU A 223 -10.03 54.71 5.75
C GLU A 223 -10.72 54.84 4.37
N ASP A 224 -10.31 54.00 3.39
CA ASP A 224 -10.91 54.01 2.05
C ASP A 224 -11.96 52.90 1.85
N ILE A 225 -11.77 51.76 2.54
CA ILE A 225 -12.74 50.64 2.59
C ILE A 225 -12.64 49.97 3.96
N ALA A 226 -13.74 49.91 4.72
CA ALA A 226 -13.80 49.10 5.92
C ALA A 226 -14.05 47.62 5.59
N ILE A 227 -13.48 46.69 6.36
CA ILE A 227 -13.64 45.26 6.14
C ILE A 227 -14.00 44.57 7.46
N THR A 228 -14.98 43.64 7.39
CA THR A 228 -15.33 42.79 8.53
C THR A 228 -15.26 41.31 8.13
N GLY A 229 -14.92 40.47 9.08
CA GLY A 229 -14.85 39.02 8.93
C GLY A 229 -15.85 38.27 9.77
N TYR A 230 -15.69 36.97 9.83
CA TYR A 230 -16.47 36.00 10.61
C TYR A 230 -15.57 34.83 11.00
N ASP A 231 -15.72 34.26 12.17
CA ASP A 231 -15.01 33.21 12.87
C ASP A 231 -14.09 33.71 13.99
N ALA A 232 -13.68 34.96 14.00
CA ALA A 232 -12.74 35.59 14.95
C ALA A 232 -11.45 34.76 15.12
N SER A 233 -10.83 34.41 13.99
CA SER A 233 -9.62 33.58 13.92
C SER A 233 -8.42 34.26 14.51
N ILE A 234 -7.41 33.47 14.93
CA ILE A 234 -6.11 33.98 15.42
C ILE A 234 -5.41 34.80 14.33
N GLU A 235 -5.47 34.36 13.09
CA GLU A 235 -4.91 35.04 11.94
C GLU A 235 -5.55 36.42 11.72
N GLY A 236 -6.88 36.54 11.94
CA GLY A 236 -7.60 37.80 11.90
C GLY A 236 -7.11 38.79 12.95
N TYR A 237 -6.79 38.32 14.15
CA TYR A 237 -6.17 39.16 15.21
C TYR A 237 -4.76 39.57 14.89
N GLN A 238 -3.99 38.72 14.22
CA GLN A 238 -2.59 38.98 13.85
C GLN A 238 -2.46 39.83 12.60
N ALA A 239 -3.52 39.96 11.83
CA ALA A 239 -3.53 40.78 10.63
C ALA A 239 -3.25 42.27 10.98
N SER A 240 -2.75 43.01 10.02
CA SER A 240 -2.56 44.46 10.13
C SER A 240 -3.21 45.14 8.92
N PRO A 241 -4.36 45.84 9.13
CA PRO A 241 -5.10 46.03 10.37
C PRO A 241 -5.73 44.73 10.88
N SER A 242 -5.91 44.62 12.22
CA SER A 242 -6.63 43.49 12.81
C SER A 242 -8.10 43.46 12.38
N ILE A 243 -8.61 42.28 12.09
CA ILE A 243 -9.95 42.13 11.50
C ILE A 243 -11.03 42.22 12.59
N THR A 244 -12.02 43.15 12.40
CA THR A 244 -13.27 43.11 13.13
C THR A 244 -14.07 41.91 12.68
N SER A 245 -14.37 40.99 13.59
CA SER A 245 -14.92 39.67 13.26
C SER A 245 -15.93 39.20 14.30
N TYR A 246 -16.95 38.46 13.88
CA TYR A 246 -17.91 37.86 14.79
C TYR A 246 -17.40 36.49 15.28
N SER A 247 -17.24 36.36 16.59
CA SER A 247 -16.86 35.11 17.23
C SER A 247 -18.08 34.17 17.27
N ARG A 248 -18.00 33.15 16.47
CA ARG A 248 -19.06 32.14 16.35
C ARG A 248 -19.15 31.28 17.61
N PRO A 249 -20.34 30.93 18.12
CA PRO A 249 -20.50 30.11 19.31
C PRO A 249 -20.25 28.59 19.02
N ASN A 250 -19.08 28.26 18.47
CA ASN A 250 -18.70 26.92 18.06
C ASN A 250 -18.72 25.92 19.21
N PHE A 251 -18.29 26.33 20.40
CA PHE A 251 -18.39 25.53 21.61
C PHE A 251 -19.81 25.11 21.91
N GLN A 252 -20.79 26.06 21.81
CA GLN A 252 -22.19 25.77 22.07
C GLN A 252 -22.81 24.86 21.03
N LEU A 253 -22.44 25.02 19.77
CA LEU A 253 -22.87 24.14 18.70
C LEU A 253 -22.52 22.67 19.03
N GLY A 254 -21.26 22.40 19.39
CA GLY A 254 -20.80 21.06 19.78
C GLY A 254 -21.50 20.54 21.04
N ALA A 255 -21.67 21.38 22.05
CA ALA A 255 -22.33 21.00 23.29
C ALA A 255 -23.84 20.69 23.08
N GLU A 256 -24.52 21.48 22.24
CA GLU A 256 -25.94 21.24 21.94
C GLU A 256 -26.15 19.96 21.12
N ALA A 257 -25.23 19.65 20.19
CA ALA A 257 -25.26 18.39 19.45
C ALA A 257 -25.25 17.19 20.39
N VAL A 258 -24.38 17.18 21.38
CA VAL A 258 -24.32 16.11 22.40
C VAL A 258 -25.59 16.05 23.21
N ARG A 259 -26.13 17.20 23.65
CA ARG A 259 -27.38 17.25 24.45
C ARG A 259 -28.57 16.65 23.70
N ARG A 260 -28.72 17.00 22.43
CA ARG A 260 -29.81 16.46 21.60
C ARG A 260 -29.61 14.98 21.34
N LEU A 261 -28.40 14.55 20.94
CA LEU A 261 -28.08 13.16 20.71
C LEU A 261 -28.27 12.30 21.95
N TYR A 262 -27.79 12.77 23.11
CA TYR A 262 -27.97 12.09 24.40
C TYR A 262 -29.46 11.89 24.75
N ARG A 263 -30.31 12.91 24.48
CA ARG A 263 -31.76 12.79 24.66
C ARG A 263 -32.39 11.75 23.75
N ILE A 264 -31.92 11.66 22.49
CA ILE A 264 -32.40 10.65 21.55
C ILE A 264 -32.01 9.23 22.02
N ILE A 265 -30.77 9.04 22.46
CA ILE A 265 -30.27 7.73 22.90
C ILE A 265 -30.93 7.27 24.19
N THR A 266 -31.13 8.17 25.17
CA THR A 266 -31.51 7.79 26.54
C THR A 266 -32.93 8.16 26.94
N GLY A 267 -33.60 9.00 26.17
CA GLY A 267 -34.86 9.65 26.56
C GLY A 267 -34.73 10.70 27.69
N LYS A 268 -33.50 10.97 28.20
CA LYS A 268 -33.26 11.86 29.35
C LYS A 268 -32.71 13.21 28.92
N ILE A 269 -33.02 14.24 29.70
CA ILE A 269 -32.44 15.58 29.53
C ILE A 269 -31.20 15.70 30.40
N CYS A 270 -30.07 16.07 29.82
CA CYS A 270 -28.82 16.35 30.55
C CYS A 270 -28.68 17.85 30.86
N SER A 271 -27.96 18.18 31.92
CA SER A 271 -27.67 19.57 32.30
C SER A 271 -26.83 20.28 31.25
N LYS A 272 -27.16 21.51 30.95
CA LYS A 272 -26.44 22.36 29.98
C LYS A 272 -25.09 22.83 30.57
N VAL A 273 -24.03 22.85 29.75
CA VAL A 273 -22.82 23.62 30.10
C VAL A 273 -23.11 25.14 30.00
N PRO A 274 -22.36 26.00 30.72
CA PRO A 274 -22.54 27.44 30.62
C PRO A 274 -22.52 27.93 29.17
N ASN A 275 -23.38 28.90 28.88
CA ASN A 275 -23.50 29.48 27.53
C ASN A 275 -22.33 30.44 27.26
N GLU A 276 -21.66 30.24 26.15
CA GLU A 276 -20.87 31.25 25.47
C GLU A 276 -21.68 31.67 24.23
N ASN A 277 -22.27 32.84 24.23
CA ASN A 277 -22.95 33.37 23.06
C ASN A 277 -21.91 33.88 22.05
N GLY A 278 -22.27 33.90 20.77
CA GLY A 278 -21.48 34.61 19.78
C GLY A 278 -21.37 36.11 20.11
N GLU A 279 -20.27 36.72 19.81
CA GLU A 279 -20.00 38.15 20.04
C GLU A 279 -19.19 38.77 18.90
N LEU A 280 -19.52 40.07 18.63
CA LEU A 280 -18.69 40.84 17.71
C LEU A 280 -17.39 41.30 18.41
N ARG A 281 -16.26 40.85 17.89
CA ARG A 281 -14.93 41.27 18.35
C ARG A 281 -14.44 42.39 17.46
N LEU A 282 -14.17 43.51 18.08
CA LEU A 282 -13.74 44.73 17.38
C LEU A 282 -12.24 44.64 17.05
N GLY A 283 -11.92 45.02 15.83
CA GLY A 283 -10.56 45.17 15.30
C GLY A 283 -10.41 46.50 14.53
N GLU A 284 -9.22 46.74 14.05
CA GLU A 284 -8.89 47.99 13.36
C GLU A 284 -9.52 48.11 11.95
N SER A 285 -9.83 46.98 11.31
CA SER A 285 -10.23 46.92 9.90
C SER A 285 -11.60 47.55 9.59
N CYS A 286 -12.41 47.89 10.60
CA CYS A 286 -13.63 48.69 10.44
C CYS A 286 -13.49 50.11 10.97
N GLY A 287 -12.35 50.47 11.57
CA GLY A 287 -12.10 51.77 12.22
C GLY A 287 -12.31 51.80 13.72
N CYS A 288 -12.61 50.65 14.36
CA CYS A 288 -12.65 50.54 15.80
C CYS A 288 -11.26 50.37 16.41
N THR A 289 -11.18 50.57 17.73
CA THR A 289 -9.95 50.28 18.49
C THR A 289 -10.00 48.86 19.04
N GLU A 290 -8.93 48.11 18.82
CA GLU A 290 -8.79 46.77 19.36
C GLU A 290 -8.66 46.76 20.90
N ASN A 291 -9.15 45.72 21.56
CA ASN A 291 -8.91 45.51 23.01
C ASN A 291 -7.47 44.98 23.26
N PRO A 292 -6.57 45.81 23.79
CA PRO A 292 -5.15 45.41 23.94
C PRO A 292 -4.96 44.20 24.87
N SER A 293 -5.83 44.01 25.85
CA SER A 293 -5.74 42.91 26.82
C SER A 293 -6.01 41.52 26.17
N LEU A 294 -6.92 41.50 25.20
CA LEU A 294 -7.26 40.28 24.48
C LEU A 294 -6.15 39.90 23.50
N ARG A 295 -5.57 40.88 22.78
CA ARG A 295 -4.42 40.67 21.91
C ARG A 295 -3.24 40.07 22.66
N HIS A 296 -2.92 40.61 23.85
CA HIS A 296 -1.82 40.12 24.69
C HIS A 296 -2.03 38.67 25.17
N SER A 297 -3.26 38.29 25.50
CA SER A 297 -3.59 36.94 25.97
C SER A 297 -3.45 35.89 24.84
N ILE A 298 -3.83 36.25 23.63
CA ILE A 298 -3.74 35.39 22.44
C ILE A 298 -2.28 35.23 22.00
N LEU A 299 -1.52 36.32 21.94
CA LEU A 299 -0.11 36.30 21.51
C LEU A 299 0.83 35.61 22.50
N ARG A 300 0.53 35.60 23.81
CA ARG A 300 1.31 34.87 24.83
C ARG A 300 1.33 33.36 24.63
N ASN A 301 0.34 32.80 24.00
CA ASN A 301 0.25 31.36 23.75
C ASN A 301 1.09 30.91 22.53
N ILE A 302 1.65 31.84 21.78
CA ILE A 302 2.47 31.54 20.60
C ILE A 302 3.95 31.72 20.92
N SER A 303 4.56 30.76 21.59
CA SER A 303 6.00 30.74 21.83
C SER A 303 6.76 30.38 20.55
N ILE A 304 7.42 31.35 19.94
CA ILE A 304 8.21 31.20 18.71
C ILE A 304 9.43 30.28 18.92
N ASN A 305 10.01 30.24 20.12
CA ASN A 305 11.22 29.47 20.42
C ASN A 305 10.97 27.94 20.50
N SER A 306 9.77 27.49 20.80
CA SER A 306 9.45 26.08 20.85
C SER A 306 9.33 25.42 19.47
N ARG A 307 9.22 26.19 18.39
CA ARG A 307 9.08 25.64 17.03
C ARG A 307 10.39 25.14 16.44
N PHE A 308 11.50 25.85 16.67
CA PHE A 308 12.78 25.51 16.03
C PHE A 308 13.43 24.25 16.64
N GLU A 309 13.43 24.12 17.96
CA GLU A 309 13.91 22.92 18.64
C GLU A 309 13.05 21.69 18.30
N SER A 310 11.73 21.86 18.19
CA SER A 310 10.86 20.77 17.79
C SER A 310 11.10 20.26 16.36
N GLU A 311 11.53 21.12 15.43
CA GLU A 311 11.79 20.71 14.04
C GLU A 311 13.00 19.79 13.90
N LEU A 312 14.08 20.07 14.62
CA LEU A 312 15.27 19.21 14.64
C LEU A 312 14.96 17.84 15.24
N LEU A 313 14.27 17.82 16.39
CA LEU A 313 13.89 16.58 17.06
C LEU A 313 12.91 15.71 16.22
N TYR A 314 12.02 16.32 15.44
CA TYR A 314 11.17 15.59 14.49
C TYR A 314 11.97 14.99 13.32
N GLY A 315 13.06 15.63 12.90
CA GLY A 315 13.99 15.06 11.92
C GLY A 315 14.65 13.78 12.43
N ASP A 316 15.15 13.82 13.66
CA ASP A 316 15.76 12.66 14.32
C ASP A 316 14.74 11.50 14.49
N MET A 317 13.50 11.82 14.87
CA MET A 317 12.42 10.83 14.93
C MET A 317 12.21 10.15 13.59
N LEU A 318 12.06 10.94 12.51
CA LEU A 318 11.82 10.38 11.17
C LEU A 318 12.96 9.44 10.77
N PHE A 319 14.20 9.87 10.96
CA PHE A 319 15.37 9.08 10.63
C PHE A 319 15.41 7.76 11.42
N ASP A 320 15.15 7.81 12.72
CA ASP A 320 15.19 6.62 13.58
C ASP A 320 14.08 5.62 13.23
N ILE A 321 12.80 6.06 13.17
CA ILE A 321 11.68 5.14 12.94
C ILE A 321 11.66 4.55 11.53
N THR A 322 12.16 5.26 10.50
CA THR A 322 12.23 4.75 9.12
C THR A 322 13.32 3.69 8.95
N ASN A 323 14.31 3.65 9.85
CA ASN A 323 15.33 2.61 9.88
C ASN A 323 14.87 1.28 10.51
N ALA A 324 13.63 1.20 10.99
CA ALA A 324 13.08 -0.05 11.51
C ALA A 324 13.02 -1.13 10.42
N ASP A 325 13.32 -2.38 10.79
CA ASP A 325 13.35 -3.51 9.85
C ASP A 325 12.06 -4.32 9.84
N ASN A 326 11.25 -4.19 10.89
CA ASN A 326 9.98 -4.87 11.07
C ASN A 326 9.07 -4.08 12.02
N ILE A 327 7.81 -4.54 12.17
CA ILE A 327 6.82 -3.88 13.02
C ILE A 327 7.26 -3.79 14.48
N ALA A 328 7.95 -4.81 15.02
CA ALA A 328 8.36 -4.80 16.41
C ALA A 328 9.43 -3.73 16.68
N THR A 329 10.47 -3.67 15.84
CA THR A 329 11.51 -2.64 15.93
C THR A 329 10.96 -1.24 15.65
N PHE A 330 9.97 -1.11 14.77
CA PHE A 330 9.26 0.14 14.54
C PHE A 330 8.52 0.60 15.82
N ALA A 331 7.77 -0.31 16.47
CA ALA A 331 7.03 0.01 17.68
C ALA A 331 7.96 0.40 18.84
N ASP A 332 9.09 -0.30 18.98
CA ASP A 332 10.09 -0.01 20.01
C ASP A 332 10.77 1.36 19.82
N ARG A 333 11.10 1.71 18.58
CA ARG A 333 11.66 3.04 18.26
C ARG A 333 10.62 4.13 18.44
N LEU A 334 9.39 3.93 17.92
CA LEU A 334 8.32 4.91 18.03
C LEU A 334 7.97 5.21 19.50
N ASP A 335 8.08 4.22 20.39
CA ASP A 335 7.83 4.41 21.83
C ASP A 335 8.70 5.52 22.44
N ASN A 336 9.95 5.67 21.98
CA ASN A 336 10.85 6.72 22.41
C ASN A 336 10.39 8.13 22.03
N TYR A 337 9.54 8.29 21.01
CA TYR A 337 9.08 9.58 20.48
C TYR A 337 7.63 9.91 20.84
N THR A 338 6.99 9.12 21.67
CA THR A 338 5.62 9.40 22.13
C THR A 338 5.52 10.63 23.03
N TYR A 339 6.65 11.10 23.62
CA TYR A 339 6.70 12.32 24.40
C TYR A 339 6.39 13.59 23.57
N PHE A 340 6.52 13.55 22.25
CA PHE A 340 6.06 14.63 21.37
C PHE A 340 4.55 14.85 21.43
N LEU A 341 3.80 13.84 21.83
CA LEU A 341 2.36 13.94 22.06
C LEU A 341 2.09 14.58 23.42
N HIS A 342 2.35 15.88 23.54
CA HIS A 342 2.28 16.64 24.78
C HIS A 342 0.95 16.40 25.53
N LYS A 343 1.05 16.09 26.84
CA LYS A 343 -0.08 15.82 27.72
C LYS A 343 -0.95 14.62 27.32
N MET A 344 -0.48 13.79 26.40
CA MET A 344 -1.10 12.51 26.10
C MET A 344 -1.20 11.64 27.34
N ARG A 345 -2.32 10.95 27.49
CA ARG A 345 -2.55 9.94 28.53
C ARG A 345 -2.44 8.53 28.00
N ARG A 346 -2.93 8.30 26.78
CA ARG A 346 -2.85 6.99 26.11
C ARG A 346 -2.61 7.17 24.62
N VAL A 347 -1.82 6.27 24.04
CA VAL A 347 -1.68 6.09 22.59
C VAL A 347 -1.79 4.61 22.24
N ARG A 348 -2.46 4.33 21.13
CA ARG A 348 -2.60 3.01 20.52
C ARG A 348 -2.27 3.11 19.04
N ILE A 349 -1.39 2.24 18.56
CA ILE A 349 -1.20 2.00 17.12
C ILE A 349 -1.85 0.66 16.82
N CYS A 350 -2.94 0.71 16.07
CA CYS A 350 -3.72 -0.45 15.66
C CYS A 350 -3.53 -0.67 14.17
N LEU A 351 -2.95 -1.80 13.77
CA LEU A 351 -2.72 -2.17 12.37
C LEU A 351 -3.71 -3.25 11.96
N THR A 352 -4.10 -3.25 10.68
CA THR A 352 -4.92 -4.30 10.10
C THR A 352 -4.15 -5.61 10.07
N GLN A 353 -4.84 -6.73 10.24
CA GLN A 353 -4.20 -8.04 10.15
C GLN A 353 -3.55 -8.24 8.78
N ASN A 354 -4.18 -7.76 7.71
CA ASN A 354 -3.64 -7.82 6.34
C ASN A 354 -2.28 -7.12 6.21
N TYR A 355 -2.13 -5.93 6.82
CA TYR A 355 -0.84 -5.23 6.83
C TYR A 355 0.21 -6.02 7.61
N VAL A 356 -0.15 -6.55 8.78
CA VAL A 356 0.77 -7.35 9.61
C VAL A 356 1.23 -8.58 8.84
N ASP A 357 0.31 -9.31 8.22
CA ASP A 357 0.60 -10.51 7.45
C ASP A 357 1.48 -10.18 6.22
N ALA A 358 1.19 -9.08 5.52
CA ALA A 358 2.00 -8.62 4.38
C ALA A 358 3.46 -8.33 4.76
N THR A 359 3.76 -8.01 6.01
CA THR A 359 5.13 -7.77 6.49
C THR A 359 5.82 -9.03 7.03
N VAL A 360 5.08 -10.11 7.28
CA VAL A 360 5.60 -11.36 7.88
C VAL A 360 5.43 -12.55 6.95
N ASP A 361 4.29 -12.69 6.29
CA ASP A 361 3.96 -13.85 5.44
C ASP A 361 4.58 -13.71 4.05
N LYS A 362 5.14 -14.85 3.56
CA LYS A 362 5.76 -14.94 2.23
C LYS A 362 4.76 -14.90 1.07
N ASN A 363 3.49 -15.15 1.32
CA ASN A 363 2.43 -15.28 0.31
C ASN A 363 1.32 -14.23 0.43
N ALA A 364 1.48 -13.20 1.25
CA ALA A 364 0.46 -12.17 1.42
C ALA A 364 0.22 -11.40 0.11
N GLU A 365 -1.03 -11.32 -0.29
CA GLU A 365 -1.51 -10.54 -1.43
C GLU A 365 -1.40 -9.03 -1.19
N GLU A 366 -1.69 -8.20 -2.21
CA GLU A 366 -1.69 -6.75 -2.08
C GLU A 366 -2.64 -6.26 -0.97
N LEU A 367 -2.21 -5.21 -0.28
CA LEU A 367 -3.03 -4.57 0.77
C LEU A 367 -4.33 -4.04 0.16
N GLY A 368 -5.46 -4.51 0.67
CA GLY A 368 -6.76 -3.94 0.35
C GLY A 368 -7.03 -2.65 1.15
N PHE A 369 -8.07 -1.91 0.74
CA PHE A 369 -8.52 -0.67 1.42
C PHE A 369 -9.52 -0.94 2.55
N THR A 370 -9.67 -2.16 3.01
CA THR A 370 -10.65 -2.54 4.05
C THR A 370 -9.99 -2.77 5.39
N ILE A 371 -10.71 -2.46 6.47
CA ILE A 371 -10.24 -2.70 7.84
C ILE A 371 -10.08 -4.20 8.11
N GLY A 372 -10.85 -5.07 7.44
CA GLY A 372 -10.88 -6.50 7.69
C GLY A 372 -11.55 -6.84 9.02
N ASP A 373 -11.53 -8.12 9.41
CA ASP A 373 -12.22 -8.61 10.61
C ASP A 373 -11.41 -8.40 11.89
N ASN A 374 -10.09 -8.35 11.79
CA ASN A 374 -9.19 -8.28 12.93
C ASN A 374 -8.17 -7.15 12.80
N MET A 375 -7.88 -6.55 13.95
CA MET A 375 -6.85 -5.53 14.14
C MET A 375 -5.85 -6.00 15.17
N LYS A 376 -4.60 -5.56 15.04
CA LYS A 376 -3.53 -5.84 16.00
C LYS A 376 -3.01 -4.54 16.63
N VAL A 377 -2.99 -4.48 17.95
CA VAL A 377 -2.34 -3.40 18.70
C VAL A 377 -0.83 -3.64 18.70
N VAL A 378 -0.07 -2.81 17.98
CA VAL A 378 1.41 -2.95 17.89
C VAL A 378 2.14 -2.05 18.89
N LEU A 379 1.51 -0.96 19.31
CA LEU A 379 1.97 -0.09 20.38
C LEU A 379 0.79 0.30 21.26
N ALA A 380 0.89 0.02 22.55
CA ALA A 380 -0.02 0.47 23.59
C ALA A 380 0.78 1.12 24.70
N LYS A 381 0.57 2.42 24.93
CA LYS A 381 1.28 3.17 25.96
C LYS A 381 0.34 4.10 26.72
N SER A 382 0.39 4.07 28.03
CA SER A 382 -0.11 5.14 28.90
C SER A 382 1.04 6.10 29.21
N ALA A 383 0.74 7.29 29.64
CA ALA A 383 1.65 8.46 29.73
C ALA A 383 3.15 8.15 30.02
N ILE A 384 3.46 7.10 30.75
CA ILE A 384 4.82 6.74 31.16
C ILE A 384 5.17 5.28 30.81
N TRP A 385 4.18 4.36 30.79
CA TRP A 385 4.41 2.92 30.72
C TRP A 385 3.81 2.30 29.45
N ARG A 386 4.56 1.36 28.85
CA ARG A 386 4.04 0.46 27.82
C ARG A 386 3.04 -0.51 28.48
N GLU A 387 1.86 -0.65 27.89
CA GLU A 387 0.80 -1.48 28.46
C GLU A 387 0.87 -2.92 27.94
N ALA A 388 0.31 -3.86 28.71
CA ALA A 388 0.31 -5.29 28.40
C ALA A 388 -0.49 -5.64 27.12
N GLU A 389 -1.34 -4.73 26.65
CA GLU A 389 -2.17 -4.90 25.43
C GLU A 389 -1.35 -4.81 24.13
N THR A 390 -0.06 -4.47 24.21
CA THR A 390 0.83 -4.54 23.03
C THR A 390 0.86 -5.98 22.50
N ASN A 391 0.59 -6.14 21.19
CA ASN A 391 0.39 -7.38 20.47
C ASN A 391 -0.99 -8.07 20.63
N LEU A 392 -1.95 -7.43 21.30
CA LEU A 392 -3.32 -7.92 21.37
C LEU A 392 -3.98 -7.88 19.98
N VAL A 393 -4.62 -8.97 19.57
CA VAL A 393 -5.50 -9.01 18.40
C VAL A 393 -6.93 -8.86 18.87
N PHE A 394 -7.70 -8.00 18.22
CA PHE A 394 -9.10 -7.73 18.55
C PHE A 394 -9.95 -7.60 17.28
N SER A 395 -11.26 -7.80 17.43
CA SER A 395 -12.19 -7.66 16.31
C SER A 395 -12.40 -6.21 15.93
N SER A 396 -12.36 -5.89 14.64
CA SER A 396 -12.70 -4.58 14.07
C SER A 396 -14.15 -4.13 14.34
N SER A 397 -15.00 -5.05 14.82
CA SER A 397 -16.33 -4.71 15.33
C SER A 397 -16.28 -3.83 16.60
N GLN A 398 -15.12 -3.60 17.16
CA GLN A 398 -14.83 -2.67 18.26
C GLN A 398 -13.81 -1.63 17.79
N ILE A 399 -13.98 -0.38 18.22
CA ILE A 399 -13.01 0.67 17.88
C ILE A 399 -11.66 0.42 18.58
N LEU A 400 -11.69 0.07 19.87
CA LEU A 400 -10.51 -0.23 20.68
C LEU A 400 -10.85 -1.34 21.68
N PRO A 401 -9.90 -2.21 22.04
CA PRO A 401 -10.15 -3.31 22.96
C PRO A 401 -10.46 -2.83 24.39
N ASP A 402 -9.92 -1.67 24.79
CA ASP A 402 -9.99 -1.11 26.14
C ASP A 402 -11.17 -0.15 26.38
N TYR A 403 -12.09 0.02 25.41
CA TYR A 403 -13.32 0.80 25.65
C TYR A 403 -14.27 0.18 26.69
N THR A 404 -14.06 -1.09 26.98
CA THR A 404 -14.84 -1.82 28.00
C THR A 404 -14.24 -1.74 29.40
N GLU A 405 -13.06 -1.14 29.57
CA GLU A 405 -12.42 -1.01 30.88
C GLU A 405 -13.27 -0.24 31.89
N ASP A 406 -13.23 -0.69 33.15
CA ASP A 406 -13.90 -0.03 34.26
C ASP A 406 -13.13 1.22 34.72
N ARG A 407 -13.26 2.29 33.92
CA ARG A 407 -12.69 3.60 34.20
C ARG A 407 -13.62 4.41 35.07
N SER A 408 -13.08 5.13 36.06
CA SER A 408 -13.86 6.02 36.94
C SER A 408 -14.33 7.31 36.25
N TYR A 409 -13.86 7.61 35.02
CA TYR A 409 -14.15 8.85 34.31
C TYR A 409 -14.32 8.62 32.81
N PRO A 410 -15.08 9.48 32.11
CA PRO A 410 -15.19 9.45 30.66
C PRO A 410 -13.87 9.85 29.99
N SER A 411 -13.66 9.39 28.75
CA SER A 411 -12.46 9.67 27.97
C SER A 411 -12.81 9.98 26.52
N ALA A 412 -11.98 10.82 25.88
CA ALA A 412 -12.05 11.07 24.47
C ALA A 412 -10.78 10.49 23.77
N PHE A 413 -10.99 9.74 22.69
CA PHE A 413 -9.95 9.24 21.83
C PHE A 413 -10.05 9.89 20.46
N PHE A 414 -8.92 10.37 19.97
CA PHE A 414 -8.77 10.90 18.61
C PHE A 414 -8.18 9.83 17.72
N ILE A 415 -8.90 9.41 16.72
CA ILE A 415 -8.57 8.29 15.84
C ILE A 415 -8.24 8.86 14.47
N SER A 416 -7.00 8.63 14.03
CA SER A 416 -6.48 9.10 12.74
C SER A 416 -6.02 7.92 11.90
N PRO A 417 -6.26 7.90 10.58
CA PRO A 417 -5.86 6.81 9.70
C PRO A 417 -4.33 6.71 9.61
N LEU A 418 -3.84 5.49 9.50
CA LEU A 418 -2.47 5.17 9.14
C LEU A 418 -2.47 4.62 7.73
N HIS A 419 -1.83 5.34 6.80
CA HIS A 419 -1.83 4.98 5.39
C HIS A 419 -0.65 5.62 4.66
N TYR A 420 -0.34 5.11 3.49
CA TYR A 420 0.56 5.77 2.54
C TYR A 420 0.01 5.57 1.12
N ASN A 421 -0.16 6.66 0.37
CA ASN A 421 -0.92 6.65 -0.87
C ASN A 421 -2.29 5.97 -0.66
N ASN A 422 -2.60 4.97 -1.45
CA ASN A 422 -3.85 4.22 -1.36
C ASN A 422 -3.76 2.96 -0.46
N ASN A 423 -2.64 2.73 0.23
CA ASN A 423 -2.49 1.60 1.14
C ASN A 423 -2.93 1.98 2.55
N PHE A 424 -4.02 1.41 3.04
CA PHE A 424 -4.48 1.57 4.42
C PHE A 424 -3.80 0.56 5.34
N PHE A 425 -3.16 1.05 6.40
CA PHE A 425 -2.43 0.22 7.36
C PHE A 425 -3.21 -0.04 8.64
N GLY A 426 -4.05 0.91 9.02
CA GLY A 426 -4.78 0.90 10.27
C GLY A 426 -5.04 2.29 10.80
N TYR A 427 -4.98 2.49 12.12
CA TYR A 427 -5.19 3.80 12.74
C TYR A 427 -4.37 3.98 14.02
N CYS A 428 -4.14 5.26 14.33
CA CYS A 428 -3.62 5.70 15.62
C CYS A 428 -4.75 6.27 16.46
N ALA A 429 -4.83 5.87 17.74
CA ALA A 429 -5.78 6.43 18.70
C ALA A 429 -5.03 7.08 19.85
N VAL A 430 -5.29 8.38 20.09
CA VAL A 430 -4.65 9.17 21.15
C VAL A 430 -5.71 9.71 22.11
N SER A 431 -5.48 9.61 23.42
CA SER A 431 -6.35 10.19 24.46
C SER A 431 -5.61 11.14 25.38
N PHE A 432 -6.26 12.24 25.74
CA PHE A 432 -5.78 13.21 26.72
C PHE A 432 -6.44 13.04 28.11
N GLY A 433 -7.14 11.93 28.33
CA GLY A 433 -7.77 11.59 29.59
C GLY A 433 -9.01 12.43 29.90
N LYS A 434 -9.04 13.08 31.08
CA LYS A 434 -10.18 13.90 31.56
C LYS A 434 -10.25 15.29 30.92
N GLU A 435 -9.20 15.73 30.23
CA GLU A 435 -9.15 17.06 29.65
C GLU A 435 -9.85 17.09 28.29
N PRO A 436 -10.74 18.08 28.04
CA PRO A 436 -11.41 18.25 26.76
C PRO A 436 -10.46 18.92 25.75
N ARG A 437 -9.46 18.17 25.28
CA ARG A 437 -8.44 18.64 24.35
C ARG A 437 -8.59 17.98 23.00
N SER A 438 -8.15 18.69 21.96
CA SER A 438 -7.90 18.18 20.62
C SER A 438 -6.39 18.02 20.38
N PHE A 439 -6.03 17.41 19.26
CA PHE A 439 -4.63 17.32 18.82
C PHE A 439 -4.18 18.59 18.08
N SER A 440 -2.87 18.84 18.14
CA SER A 440 -2.23 20.00 17.52
C SER A 440 -1.67 19.69 16.12
N SER A 441 -1.19 20.73 15.40
CA SER A 441 -0.45 20.57 14.16
C SER A 441 0.82 19.71 14.32
N LEU A 442 1.41 19.67 15.52
CA LEU A 442 2.55 18.80 15.83
C LEU A 442 2.16 17.31 15.80
N TYR A 443 0.95 16.97 16.25
CA TYR A 443 0.42 15.61 16.11
C TYR A 443 0.30 15.22 14.63
N MET A 444 -0.18 16.13 13.79
CA MET A 444 -0.29 15.85 12.35
C MET A 444 1.07 15.54 11.71
N LYS A 445 2.12 16.28 12.11
CA LYS A 445 3.48 16.01 11.65
C LYS A 445 3.99 14.65 12.15
N TRP A 446 3.74 14.35 13.42
CA TRP A 446 4.11 13.09 14.05
C TRP A 446 3.45 11.88 13.33
N ILE A 447 2.14 11.94 13.08
CA ILE A 447 1.41 10.85 12.42
C ILE A 447 1.87 10.66 10.97
N ASN A 448 2.18 11.73 10.25
CA ASN A 448 2.72 11.64 8.89
C ASN A 448 4.07 10.90 8.86
N TYR A 449 4.93 11.12 9.85
CA TYR A 449 6.19 10.39 9.96
C TYR A 449 5.99 8.91 10.30
N VAL A 450 4.99 8.60 11.14
CA VAL A 450 4.56 7.23 11.40
C VAL A 450 4.10 6.55 10.11
N ASN A 451 3.33 7.23 9.28
CA ASN A 451 2.88 6.72 7.98
C ASN A 451 4.04 6.39 7.04
N VAL A 452 5.02 7.30 6.93
CA VAL A 452 6.24 7.08 6.13
C VAL A 452 7.03 5.88 6.66
N ALA A 453 7.18 5.75 7.97
CA ALA A 453 7.93 4.65 8.57
C ALA A 453 7.25 3.29 8.36
N LEU A 454 5.93 3.23 8.48
CA LEU A 454 5.18 2.01 8.19
C LEU A 454 5.32 1.59 6.72
N GLU A 455 5.28 2.54 5.79
CA GLU A 455 5.53 2.23 4.37
C GLU A 455 6.95 1.70 4.16
N GLN A 456 7.96 2.26 4.83
CA GLN A 456 9.34 1.74 4.75
C GLN A 456 9.44 0.31 5.27
N VAL A 457 8.78 -0.03 6.38
CA VAL A 457 8.72 -1.42 6.89
C VAL A 457 8.10 -2.34 5.85
N ARG A 458 7.01 -1.93 5.19
CA ARG A 458 6.36 -2.71 4.12
C ARG A 458 7.27 -2.91 2.92
N ILE A 459 7.91 -1.85 2.43
CA ILE A 459 8.85 -1.91 1.29
C ILE A 459 10.02 -2.84 1.61
N LYS A 460 10.63 -2.72 2.78
CA LYS A 460 11.73 -3.61 3.22
C LYS A 460 11.30 -5.07 3.24
N ALA A 461 10.10 -5.36 3.74
CA ALA A 461 9.57 -6.72 3.76
C ALA A 461 9.39 -7.30 2.35
N ILE A 462 8.87 -6.50 1.40
CA ILE A 462 8.73 -6.88 -0.01
C ILE A 462 10.10 -7.10 -0.64
N MET A 463 11.04 -6.18 -0.45
CA MET A 463 12.40 -6.29 -1.00
C MET A 463 13.11 -7.55 -0.48
N ASN A 464 13.07 -7.80 0.82
CA ASN A 464 13.67 -9.00 1.41
C ASN A 464 13.05 -10.29 0.84
N ARG A 465 11.73 -10.30 0.63
CA ARG A 465 11.02 -11.42 -0.01
C ARG A 465 11.48 -11.61 -1.45
N THR A 466 11.57 -10.51 -2.21
CA THR A 466 12.01 -10.54 -3.60
C THR A 466 13.45 -11.05 -3.70
N ILE A 467 14.36 -10.56 -2.85
CA ILE A 467 15.76 -11.01 -2.78
C ILE A 467 15.81 -12.51 -2.46
N LEU A 468 15.04 -12.97 -1.46
CA LEU A 468 15.00 -14.39 -1.09
C LEU A 468 14.46 -15.26 -2.22
N ASN A 469 13.40 -14.82 -2.90
CA ASN A 469 12.83 -15.55 -4.03
C ASN A 469 13.78 -15.56 -5.23
N THR A 470 14.40 -14.43 -5.54
CA THR A 470 15.41 -14.32 -6.60
C THR A 470 16.62 -15.19 -6.31
N SER A 471 17.15 -15.15 -5.07
CA SER A 471 18.25 -16.00 -4.64
C SER A 471 17.90 -17.49 -4.73
N LYS A 472 16.66 -17.86 -4.36
CA LYS A 472 16.19 -19.24 -4.55
C LYS A 472 16.07 -19.61 -6.02
N ALA A 473 15.51 -18.75 -6.87
CA ALA A 473 15.41 -18.99 -8.31
C ALA A 473 16.78 -19.08 -8.99
N LEU A 474 17.78 -18.33 -8.50
CA LEU A 474 19.15 -18.39 -8.99
C LEU A 474 19.88 -19.70 -8.64
N LEU A 475 19.56 -20.32 -7.50
CA LEU A 475 20.30 -21.48 -6.98
C LEU A 475 19.49 -22.78 -6.98
N TYR A 476 18.17 -22.71 -7.13
CA TYR A 476 17.29 -23.88 -7.07
C TYR A 476 16.45 -24.03 -8.35
N ASP A 477 16.21 -25.27 -8.74
CA ASP A 477 15.31 -25.62 -9.83
C ASP A 477 13.85 -25.56 -9.37
N HIS A 478 13.02 -24.85 -10.09
CA HIS A 478 11.62 -24.55 -9.70
C HIS A 478 10.68 -25.78 -9.74
N ILE A 479 11.02 -26.82 -10.52
CA ILE A 479 10.21 -28.05 -10.63
C ILE A 479 10.57 -29.01 -9.50
N THR A 480 11.84 -29.22 -9.27
CA THR A 480 12.33 -30.27 -8.35
C THR A 480 12.60 -29.77 -6.95
N GLY A 481 12.75 -28.44 -6.78
CA GLY A 481 13.19 -27.84 -5.51
C GLY A 481 14.62 -28.20 -5.09
N LEU A 482 15.38 -28.89 -5.95
CA LEU A 482 16.80 -29.18 -5.77
C LEU A 482 17.65 -28.02 -6.27
N LEU A 483 18.95 -28.03 -5.99
CA LEU A 483 19.88 -27.07 -6.57
C LEU A 483 19.81 -27.13 -8.11
N ASN A 484 19.78 -25.98 -8.75
CA ASN A 484 19.98 -25.89 -10.19
C ASN A 484 21.47 -25.94 -10.53
N ARG A 485 21.83 -25.85 -11.80
CA ARG A 485 23.23 -25.96 -12.23
C ARG A 485 24.14 -24.95 -11.51
N SER A 486 23.76 -23.68 -11.42
CA SER A 486 24.55 -22.67 -10.72
C SER A 486 24.66 -22.93 -9.22
N GLY A 487 23.59 -23.44 -8.61
CA GLY A 487 23.58 -23.86 -7.20
C GLY A 487 24.52 -25.07 -6.95
N ILE A 488 24.55 -26.04 -7.87
CA ILE A 488 25.45 -27.18 -7.81
C ILE A 488 26.89 -26.71 -7.89
N GLU A 489 27.24 -25.88 -8.87
CA GLU A 489 28.60 -25.35 -9.08
C GLU A 489 29.08 -24.58 -7.83
N GLN A 490 28.23 -23.70 -7.27
CA GLN A 490 28.55 -22.93 -6.07
C GLN A 490 28.72 -23.80 -4.81
N GLU A 491 27.86 -24.80 -4.61
CA GLU A 491 27.98 -25.72 -3.45
C GLU A 491 29.17 -26.67 -3.62
N PHE A 492 29.52 -27.01 -4.84
CA PHE A 492 30.69 -27.81 -5.14
C PHE A 492 31.99 -27.09 -4.74
N GLU A 493 32.16 -25.83 -5.16
CA GLU A 493 33.29 -24.99 -4.78
C GLU A 493 33.43 -24.79 -3.26
N LYS A 494 32.29 -24.78 -2.53
CA LYS A 494 32.30 -24.62 -1.06
C LYS A 494 32.64 -25.89 -0.30
N LYS A 495 32.22 -27.07 -0.80
CA LYS A 495 32.26 -28.31 -0.05
C LYS A 495 33.47 -29.21 -0.40
N PHE A 496 34.05 -29.02 -1.57
CA PHE A 496 35.15 -29.83 -2.08
C PHE A 496 36.42 -28.98 -2.21
N SER A 497 37.54 -29.53 -1.79
CA SER A 497 38.87 -28.92 -1.91
C SER A 497 39.70 -29.61 -2.97
N ALA A 498 40.80 -28.99 -3.43
CA ALA A 498 41.64 -29.47 -4.53
C ALA A 498 42.24 -30.86 -4.31
N ASP A 499 42.34 -31.31 -3.06
CA ASP A 499 42.92 -32.64 -2.70
C ASP A 499 41.83 -33.72 -2.54
N ASP A 500 40.55 -33.39 -2.77
CA ASP A 500 39.44 -34.34 -2.64
C ASP A 500 39.25 -35.16 -3.93
N THR A 501 38.79 -36.40 -3.79
CA THR A 501 38.20 -37.17 -4.89
C THR A 501 36.68 -37.02 -4.86
N ALA A 502 36.07 -36.91 -6.02
CA ALA A 502 34.61 -36.82 -6.11
C ALA A 502 34.04 -37.88 -7.05
N GLU A 503 32.89 -38.43 -6.67
CA GLU A 503 32.08 -39.30 -7.51
C GLU A 503 30.83 -38.55 -7.96
N CYS A 504 30.67 -38.30 -9.26
CA CYS A 504 29.53 -37.72 -9.88
C CYS A 504 28.58 -38.80 -10.39
N MET A 505 27.31 -38.68 -10.03
CA MET A 505 26.22 -39.55 -10.48
C MET A 505 25.21 -38.73 -11.24
N ILE A 506 24.83 -39.22 -12.41
CA ILE A 506 23.77 -38.61 -13.24
C ILE A 506 22.60 -39.56 -13.33
N PHE A 507 21.42 -39.07 -12.93
CA PHE A 507 20.14 -39.76 -13.01
C PHE A 507 19.34 -39.18 -14.17
N GLU A 508 19.11 -39.97 -15.23
CA GLU A 508 18.29 -39.58 -16.37
C GLU A 508 16.96 -40.33 -16.35
N LEU A 509 15.87 -39.59 -16.35
CA LEU A 509 14.51 -40.15 -16.30
C LEU A 509 14.00 -40.39 -17.72
N HIS A 510 13.50 -41.59 -17.96
CA HIS A 510 12.97 -42.02 -19.24
C HIS A 510 11.44 -41.98 -19.22
N GLY A 511 10.81 -41.61 -20.33
CA GLY A 511 9.35 -41.57 -20.44
C GLY A 511 8.66 -40.25 -20.04
N LEU A 512 9.38 -39.25 -19.52
CA LEU A 512 8.82 -37.94 -19.19
C LEU A 512 8.18 -37.25 -20.39
N LYS A 513 8.80 -37.35 -21.58
CA LYS A 513 8.21 -36.85 -22.84
C LYS A 513 6.89 -37.54 -23.17
N LYS A 514 6.78 -38.84 -22.92
CA LYS A 514 5.54 -39.58 -23.13
C LYS A 514 4.45 -39.11 -22.15
N ALA A 515 4.80 -38.88 -20.88
CA ALA A 515 3.89 -38.33 -19.90
C ALA A 515 3.44 -36.90 -20.28
N TYR A 516 4.35 -36.06 -20.76
CA TYR A 516 4.05 -34.73 -21.28
C TYR A 516 3.03 -34.76 -22.43
N TYR A 517 3.26 -35.61 -23.44
CA TYR A 517 2.34 -35.71 -24.59
C TYR A 517 1.00 -36.37 -24.26
N GLN A 518 0.95 -37.25 -23.25
CA GLN A 518 -0.28 -37.95 -22.85
C GLN A 518 -1.11 -37.17 -21.83
N SER A 519 -0.49 -36.43 -20.93
CA SER A 519 -1.15 -35.87 -19.74
C SER A 519 -0.78 -34.42 -19.43
N GLY A 520 -0.01 -33.77 -20.31
CA GLY A 520 0.40 -32.37 -20.19
C GLY A 520 1.65 -32.13 -19.34
N GLU A 521 2.04 -30.85 -19.29
CA GLU A 521 3.28 -30.38 -18.62
C GLU A 521 3.24 -30.59 -17.11
N GLU A 522 2.11 -30.31 -16.51
CA GLU A 522 1.90 -30.40 -15.06
C GLU A 522 2.16 -31.82 -14.54
N LYS A 523 1.70 -32.83 -15.29
CA LYS A 523 1.95 -34.25 -14.96
C LYS A 523 3.42 -34.61 -15.10
N SER A 524 4.09 -34.17 -16.16
CA SER A 524 5.52 -34.42 -16.35
C SER A 524 6.36 -33.78 -15.22
N ASN A 525 6.03 -32.56 -14.83
CA ASN A 525 6.67 -31.84 -13.74
C ASN A 525 6.43 -32.50 -12.38
N SER A 526 5.20 -32.97 -12.12
CA SER A 526 4.84 -33.72 -10.91
C SER A 526 5.66 -35.01 -10.76
N ILE A 527 5.87 -35.74 -11.84
CA ILE A 527 6.71 -36.92 -11.87
C ILE A 527 8.16 -36.60 -11.53
N MET A 528 8.71 -35.56 -12.15
CA MET A 528 10.10 -35.10 -11.91
C MET A 528 10.30 -34.66 -10.46
N ALA A 529 9.34 -33.90 -9.91
CA ALA A 529 9.36 -33.48 -8.51
C ALA A 529 9.29 -34.66 -7.52
N ALA A 530 8.42 -35.64 -7.81
CA ALA A 530 8.29 -36.84 -6.98
C ALA A 530 9.58 -37.68 -6.97
N PHE A 531 10.22 -37.85 -8.13
CA PHE A 531 11.51 -38.55 -8.23
C PHE A 531 12.61 -37.80 -7.50
N ALA A 532 12.69 -36.47 -7.68
CA ALA A 532 13.66 -35.63 -7.00
C ALA A 532 13.51 -35.68 -5.47
N LYS A 533 12.30 -35.69 -4.94
CA LYS A 533 12.02 -35.85 -3.51
C LYS A 533 12.52 -37.19 -2.97
N LYS A 534 12.34 -38.30 -3.74
CA LYS A 534 12.83 -39.62 -3.36
C LYS A 534 14.36 -39.66 -3.41
N LEU A 535 14.97 -39.13 -4.48
CA LEU A 535 16.43 -39.10 -4.61
C LEU A 535 17.01 -38.29 -3.44
N ARG A 536 16.47 -37.15 -3.11
CA ARG A 536 16.93 -36.34 -1.97
C ARG A 536 16.85 -37.08 -0.64
N SER A 537 15.88 -37.97 -0.46
CA SER A 537 15.77 -38.78 0.76
C SER A 537 16.84 -39.87 0.89
N CYS A 538 17.58 -40.19 -0.17
CA CYS A 538 18.73 -41.11 -0.18
C CYS A 538 20.06 -40.37 0.06
N ILE A 539 20.04 -39.04 0.16
CA ILE A 539 21.26 -38.23 0.27
C ILE A 539 21.52 -37.91 1.73
N HIS A 540 22.78 -38.08 2.14
CA HIS A 540 23.23 -37.87 3.52
C HIS A 540 24.55 -37.07 3.57
N GLY A 541 24.75 -36.33 4.66
CA GLY A 541 26.03 -35.66 4.95
C GLY A 541 26.38 -34.51 3.99
N LYS A 542 27.58 -34.56 3.41
CA LYS A 542 28.17 -33.52 2.54
C LYS A 542 27.75 -33.64 1.07
N GLU A 543 26.97 -34.63 0.70
CA GLU A 543 26.58 -34.87 -0.68
C GLU A 543 25.80 -33.68 -1.26
N ILE A 544 25.99 -33.40 -2.55
CA ILE A 544 25.27 -32.36 -3.29
C ILE A 544 24.24 -33.06 -4.19
N CYS A 545 22.99 -32.61 -4.17
CA CYS A 545 21.94 -33.13 -5.03
C CYS A 545 21.28 -31.97 -5.79
N GLY A 546 21.19 -32.11 -7.12
CA GLY A 546 20.65 -31.03 -7.95
C GLY A 546 20.06 -31.47 -9.28
N ALA A 547 19.42 -30.55 -9.96
CA ALA A 547 18.92 -30.66 -11.33
C ALA A 547 20.01 -30.11 -12.28
N TRP A 548 20.66 -31.02 -13.05
CA TRP A 548 21.73 -30.64 -13.97
C TRP A 548 21.21 -30.18 -15.33
N ALA A 549 20.13 -30.78 -15.79
CA ALA A 549 19.44 -30.42 -17.02
C ALA A 549 17.95 -30.79 -16.92
N SER A 550 17.13 -30.41 -17.91
CA SER A 550 15.65 -30.50 -17.88
C SER A 550 15.06 -31.89 -17.55
N GLN A 551 15.79 -32.97 -17.68
CA GLN A 551 15.32 -34.34 -17.35
C GLN A 551 16.41 -35.12 -16.58
N THR A 552 17.37 -34.43 -16.03
CA THR A 552 18.60 -35.01 -15.49
C THR A 552 18.87 -34.45 -14.10
N LEU A 553 18.89 -35.34 -13.11
CA LEU A 553 19.31 -35.00 -11.76
C LEU A 553 20.75 -35.50 -11.55
N CYS A 554 21.45 -34.85 -10.64
CA CYS A 554 22.80 -35.32 -10.28
C CYS A 554 22.98 -35.41 -8.77
N VAL A 555 23.90 -36.25 -8.38
CA VAL A 555 24.46 -36.35 -7.03
C VAL A 555 25.98 -36.33 -7.13
N ILE A 556 26.63 -35.56 -6.26
CA ILE A 556 28.08 -35.51 -6.12
C ILE A 556 28.41 -35.90 -4.69
N SER A 557 29.26 -36.92 -4.55
CA SER A 557 29.72 -37.44 -3.26
C SER A 557 31.24 -37.40 -3.18
N ASN A 558 31.79 -37.23 -1.99
CA ASN A 558 33.21 -37.40 -1.71
C ASN A 558 33.57 -38.85 -1.30
N GLU A 559 32.58 -39.74 -1.29
CA GLU A 559 32.79 -41.17 -0.97
C GLU A 559 32.71 -41.98 -2.24
N SER A 560 33.77 -42.77 -2.51
CA SER A 560 33.83 -43.69 -3.65
C SER A 560 32.92 -44.90 -3.45
N GLY A 561 32.19 -45.31 -4.51
CA GLY A 561 31.25 -46.44 -4.46
C GLY A 561 29.90 -46.10 -3.88
N ARG A 562 29.62 -44.81 -3.58
CA ARG A 562 28.35 -44.35 -3.03
C ARG A 562 27.19 -44.51 -4.03
N ALA A 563 27.50 -44.52 -5.32
CA ALA A 563 26.52 -44.67 -6.40
C ALA A 563 25.69 -45.94 -6.28
N GLU A 564 26.30 -47.07 -5.96
CA GLU A 564 25.60 -48.37 -5.81
C GLU A 564 24.62 -48.36 -4.64
N THR A 565 25.02 -47.73 -3.53
CA THR A 565 24.19 -47.59 -2.34
C THR A 565 22.98 -46.73 -2.62
N ILE A 566 23.17 -45.50 -3.20
CA ILE A 566 22.09 -44.58 -3.54
C ILE A 566 21.12 -45.21 -4.56
N TYR A 567 21.67 -45.89 -5.57
CA TYR A 567 20.85 -46.61 -6.56
C TYR A 567 19.95 -47.66 -5.89
N SER A 568 20.54 -48.52 -5.02
CA SER A 568 19.80 -49.57 -4.31
C SER A 568 18.70 -49.00 -3.40
N GLU A 569 19.02 -47.97 -2.60
CA GLU A 569 18.07 -47.29 -1.73
C GLU A 569 16.92 -46.64 -2.53
N LEU A 570 17.24 -45.98 -3.63
CA LEU A 570 16.25 -45.32 -4.49
C LEU A 570 15.33 -46.34 -5.14
N CYS A 571 15.85 -47.46 -5.65
CA CYS A 571 15.05 -48.55 -6.20
C CYS A 571 14.10 -49.14 -5.15
N GLY A 572 14.59 -49.32 -3.90
CA GLY A 572 13.74 -49.75 -2.78
C GLY A 572 12.59 -48.81 -2.51
N LYS A 573 12.86 -47.53 -2.39
CA LYS A 573 11.85 -46.47 -2.13
C LYS A 573 10.87 -46.27 -3.29
N ILE A 574 11.29 -46.51 -4.53
CA ILE A 574 10.36 -46.49 -5.69
C ILE A 574 9.41 -47.69 -5.64
N LYS A 575 9.92 -48.90 -5.34
CA LYS A 575 9.09 -50.09 -5.23
C LYS A 575 8.09 -50.03 -4.08
N GLU A 576 8.49 -49.54 -2.91
CA GLU A 576 7.56 -49.39 -1.75
C GLU A 576 6.37 -48.49 -2.06
N THR A 577 6.55 -47.46 -2.89
CA THR A 577 5.48 -46.56 -3.25
C THR A 577 4.46 -47.18 -4.23
N GLN A 578 4.90 -48.14 -5.05
CA GLN A 578 3.99 -48.88 -5.95
C GLN A 578 3.02 -49.79 -5.20
N PHE A 579 3.37 -50.22 -3.98
CA PHE A 579 2.55 -51.14 -3.19
C PHE A 579 1.56 -50.43 -2.25
N ASN A 580 1.79 -49.15 -1.90
CA ASN A 580 1.08 -48.50 -0.78
C ASN A 580 0.16 -47.31 -1.17
N SER A 581 -0.01 -46.97 -2.43
CA SER A 581 -0.86 -45.82 -2.79
C SER A 581 -1.82 -46.09 -3.93
N SER A 582 -3.07 -45.83 -3.67
CA SER A 582 -4.15 -45.60 -4.65
C SER A 582 -3.97 -44.26 -5.40
N GLU A 583 -2.95 -43.50 -5.09
CA GLU A 583 -2.59 -42.22 -5.70
C GLU A 583 -1.37 -42.38 -6.61
N GLU A 584 -1.66 -42.39 -7.91
CA GLU A 584 -0.76 -42.15 -9.05
C GLU A 584 0.57 -42.94 -9.09
N ASN A 585 0.53 -44.09 -9.73
CA ASN A 585 1.70 -44.87 -10.14
C ASN A 585 2.73 -44.01 -10.89
N CYS A 586 3.82 -43.65 -10.23
CA CYS A 586 5.03 -43.14 -10.88
C CYS A 586 5.80 -44.30 -11.49
N ASN A 587 5.32 -44.84 -12.61
CA ASN A 587 6.07 -45.77 -13.41
C ASN A 587 7.10 -45.05 -14.24
N ILE A 588 8.33 -44.87 -13.68
CA ILE A 588 9.42 -44.19 -14.34
C ILE A 588 10.60 -45.10 -14.43
N ASP A 589 11.05 -45.31 -15.68
CA ASP A 589 12.34 -45.88 -15.96
C ASP A 589 13.41 -44.79 -15.82
N PHE A 590 14.56 -45.13 -15.25
CA PHE A 590 15.69 -44.22 -15.16
C PHE A 590 17.00 -44.97 -15.34
N SER A 591 18.04 -44.22 -15.74
CA SER A 591 19.40 -44.72 -15.81
C SER A 591 20.35 -43.88 -14.95
N VAL A 592 21.37 -44.50 -14.42
CA VAL A 592 22.41 -43.85 -13.61
C VAL A 592 23.74 -44.00 -14.28
N GLY A 593 24.39 -42.91 -14.57
CA GLY A 593 25.77 -42.85 -15.02
C GLY A 593 26.67 -42.38 -13.88
N VAL A 594 27.87 -42.89 -13.81
CA VAL A 594 28.82 -42.62 -12.74
C VAL A 594 30.20 -42.25 -13.31
N CYS A 595 30.84 -41.24 -12.72
CA CYS A 595 32.23 -40.88 -13.02
C CYS A 595 32.92 -40.44 -11.74
N SER A 596 34.02 -41.11 -11.43
CA SER A 596 34.95 -40.67 -10.36
C SER A 596 36.05 -39.82 -10.98
N PHE A 597 36.44 -38.75 -10.30
CA PHE A 597 37.51 -37.86 -10.76
C PHE A 597 38.26 -37.25 -9.57
N ASP A 598 39.54 -36.98 -9.78
CA ASP A 598 40.40 -36.31 -8.82
C ASP A 598 40.38 -34.79 -9.10
N LEU A 599 40.27 -33.98 -8.05
CA LEU A 599 40.19 -32.51 -8.16
C LEU A 599 41.56 -31.83 -8.34
N ILE A 600 42.67 -32.60 -8.28
CA ILE A 600 44.05 -32.11 -8.40
C ILE A 600 44.31 -31.44 -9.76
N ASP A 601 43.66 -31.88 -10.82
CA ASP A 601 43.88 -31.42 -12.19
C ASP A 601 42.70 -30.59 -12.71
N SER A 602 42.21 -29.56 -12.00
CA SER A 602 41.21 -28.61 -12.48
C SER A 602 40.16 -29.21 -13.46
N ALA A 603 39.73 -30.44 -13.18
CA ALA A 603 38.72 -31.12 -13.98
C ALA A 603 37.43 -30.33 -13.86
N ASP A 604 37.01 -29.69 -14.94
CA ASP A 604 35.78 -28.98 -15.03
C ASP A 604 34.62 -29.91 -14.61
N LEU A 605 33.89 -29.54 -13.56
CA LEU A 605 32.72 -30.30 -13.08
C LEU A 605 31.77 -30.66 -14.24
N SER A 606 31.69 -29.80 -15.25
CA SER A 606 30.95 -30.06 -16.47
C SER A 606 31.49 -31.25 -17.28
N ASP A 607 32.80 -31.45 -17.30
CA ASP A 607 33.44 -32.59 -17.99
C ASP A 607 33.19 -33.89 -17.23
N ALA A 608 33.28 -33.87 -15.90
CA ALA A 608 32.93 -35.00 -15.05
C ALA A 608 31.47 -35.42 -15.18
N MET A 609 30.56 -34.45 -15.19
CA MET A 609 29.14 -34.69 -15.42
C MET A 609 28.84 -35.23 -16.82
N TYR A 610 29.57 -34.75 -17.83
CA TYR A 610 29.49 -35.31 -19.18
C TYR A 610 29.97 -36.76 -19.23
N LYS A 611 31.10 -37.07 -18.62
CA LYS A 611 31.63 -38.43 -18.53
C LYS A 611 30.66 -39.36 -17.79
N ALA A 612 30.06 -38.89 -16.69
CA ALA A 612 29.01 -39.62 -15.98
C ALA A 612 27.79 -39.90 -16.86
N THR A 613 27.35 -38.92 -17.67
CA THR A 613 26.21 -39.10 -18.59
C THR A 613 26.49 -40.19 -19.65
N VAL A 614 27.72 -40.30 -20.07
CA VAL A 614 28.17 -41.29 -21.06
C VAL A 614 28.36 -42.67 -20.45
N ASN A 615 28.90 -42.73 -19.23
CA ASN A 615 29.23 -43.95 -18.53
C ASN A 615 28.06 -44.46 -17.68
N ARG A 616 27.04 -45.01 -18.34
CA ARG A 616 25.88 -45.59 -17.65
C ARG A 616 26.22 -46.94 -17.04
N VAL A 617 26.16 -47.01 -15.72
CA VAL A 617 26.50 -48.22 -14.95
C VAL A 617 25.25 -48.97 -14.53
N PHE A 618 24.16 -48.27 -14.22
CA PHE A 618 22.93 -48.86 -13.73
C PHE A 618 21.73 -48.42 -14.55
N SER A 619 20.74 -49.29 -14.72
CA SER A 619 19.47 -48.97 -15.31
C SER A 619 18.34 -49.67 -14.56
N TYR A 620 17.26 -48.93 -14.29
CA TYR A 620 16.04 -49.43 -13.68
C TYR A 620 14.91 -49.37 -14.71
N THR A 621 14.34 -50.55 -15.02
CA THR A 621 13.18 -50.70 -15.89
C THR A 621 12.11 -51.48 -15.15
N ILE A 622 10.84 -51.09 -15.37
CA ILE A 622 9.67 -51.72 -14.75
C ILE A 622 9.35 -53.05 -15.46
N SER A 623 9.71 -53.17 -16.73
CA SER A 623 9.65 -54.37 -17.54
C SER A 623 11.06 -54.89 -17.79
N GLU A 624 11.30 -56.16 -17.48
CA GLU A 624 12.59 -56.91 -17.48
C GLU A 624 13.83 -56.38 -18.22
N PRO A 625 15.05 -56.61 -17.69
CA PRO A 625 16.29 -55.96 -18.18
C PRO A 625 16.77 -56.58 -19.49
N THR A 626 16.84 -55.78 -20.53
CA THR A 626 17.68 -56.10 -21.70
C THR A 626 18.83 -55.09 -21.80
N SER A 627 20.01 -55.43 -21.32
CA SER A 627 21.25 -54.69 -21.58
C SER A 627 21.65 -54.85 -23.05
N ASN A 628 21.54 -53.78 -23.84
CA ASN A 628 22.01 -53.81 -25.23
C ASN A 628 23.20 -52.86 -25.39
N PRO A 629 24.45 -53.37 -25.67
CA PRO A 629 25.63 -52.55 -25.85
C PRO A 629 25.55 -51.54 -27.01
N GLN A 630 24.59 -51.70 -27.90
CA GLN A 630 24.34 -50.78 -29.00
C GLN A 630 23.64 -49.48 -28.58
N PHE A 631 22.84 -49.51 -27.50
CA PHE A 631 22.13 -48.34 -26.99
C PHE A 631 23.12 -47.25 -26.52
N GLU A 632 24.18 -47.61 -25.82
CA GLU A 632 25.20 -46.67 -25.36
C GLU A 632 25.89 -45.93 -26.51
N LYS A 633 26.23 -46.64 -27.59
CA LYS A 633 26.82 -46.03 -28.77
C LYS A 633 25.86 -45.06 -29.45
N LEU A 634 24.56 -45.33 -29.44
CA LEU A 634 23.56 -44.46 -29.99
C LEU A 634 23.33 -43.19 -29.14
N CYS A 635 23.43 -43.30 -27.81
CA CYS A 635 23.38 -42.16 -26.92
C CYS A 635 24.59 -41.22 -27.11
N LEU A 636 25.81 -41.78 -27.30
CA LEU A 636 26.98 -41.01 -27.64
C LEU A 636 26.83 -40.26 -28.96
N LEU A 637 26.33 -40.94 -29.96
CA LEU A 637 26.03 -40.33 -31.26
C LEU A 637 25.05 -39.16 -31.11
N ARG A 638 23.96 -39.39 -30.41
CA ARG A 638 22.94 -38.39 -30.18
C ARG A 638 23.50 -37.14 -29.48
N ASN A 639 24.30 -37.31 -28.43
CA ASN A 639 24.93 -36.20 -27.72
C ASN A 639 25.95 -35.44 -28.59
N ARG A 640 26.66 -36.10 -29.50
CA ARG A 640 27.55 -35.44 -30.46
C ARG A 640 26.74 -34.59 -31.47
N ILE A 641 25.62 -35.08 -31.95
CA ILE A 641 24.73 -34.33 -32.85
C ILE A 641 24.12 -33.12 -32.12
N MET A 642 23.70 -33.29 -30.88
CA MET A 642 23.09 -32.22 -30.06
C MET A 642 24.08 -31.11 -29.74
N LYS A 643 25.33 -31.44 -29.44
CA LYS A 643 26.39 -30.45 -29.13
C LYS A 643 26.87 -29.66 -30.36
N ASN A 644 26.82 -30.25 -31.54
CA ASN A 644 27.32 -29.65 -32.78
C ASN A 644 26.34 -29.88 -33.93
N PRO A 645 25.10 -29.34 -33.84
CA PRO A 645 24.08 -29.61 -34.83
C PRO A 645 24.37 -28.96 -36.17
N GLU A 646 25.24 -27.93 -36.19
CA GLU A 646 25.69 -27.18 -37.37
C GLU A 646 26.58 -28.02 -38.31
N LEU A 647 27.25 -29.03 -37.79
CA LEU A 647 28.17 -29.85 -38.60
C LEU A 647 27.45 -30.63 -39.71
N PRO A 648 28.16 -30.95 -40.81
CA PRO A 648 27.58 -31.70 -41.93
C PRO A 648 27.56 -33.23 -41.61
N TRP A 649 26.61 -33.64 -40.79
CA TRP A 649 26.46 -35.03 -40.40
C TRP A 649 26.04 -35.94 -41.56
N ASN A 650 26.91 -36.92 -41.88
CA ASN A 650 26.63 -37.93 -42.89
C ASN A 650 26.22 -39.26 -42.24
N ILE A 651 24.97 -39.66 -42.43
CA ILE A 651 24.40 -40.90 -41.79
C ILE A 651 25.12 -42.14 -42.27
N SER A 652 25.68 -42.17 -43.47
CA SER A 652 26.43 -43.33 -43.96
C SER A 652 27.77 -43.48 -43.23
N GLU A 653 28.51 -42.38 -43.04
CA GLU A 653 29.75 -42.36 -42.29
C GLU A 653 29.53 -42.70 -40.81
N ILE A 654 28.45 -42.20 -40.22
CA ILE A 654 28.07 -42.54 -38.87
C ILE A 654 27.75 -44.04 -38.74
N ALA A 655 27.04 -44.63 -39.71
CA ALA A 655 26.72 -46.04 -39.69
C ALA A 655 27.99 -46.91 -39.78
N GLU A 656 28.92 -46.54 -40.66
CA GLU A 656 30.24 -47.20 -40.77
C GLU A 656 31.02 -47.09 -39.50
N SER A 657 31.08 -45.93 -38.81
CA SER A 657 31.80 -45.77 -37.58
C SER A 657 31.24 -46.60 -36.41
N LEU A 658 29.97 -46.98 -36.47
CA LEU A 658 29.31 -47.82 -35.50
C LEU A 658 29.24 -49.30 -35.92
N TYR A 659 29.82 -49.66 -37.07
CA TYR A 659 29.75 -51.01 -37.67
C TYR A 659 28.31 -51.47 -37.92
N LEU A 660 27.44 -50.55 -38.36
CA LEU A 660 26.02 -50.81 -38.63
C LEU A 660 25.68 -50.47 -40.10
N SER A 661 24.65 -51.15 -40.63
CA SER A 661 24.08 -50.67 -41.90
C SER A 661 23.26 -49.43 -41.68
N LYS A 662 23.21 -48.51 -42.65
CA LYS A 662 22.46 -47.27 -42.58
C LYS A 662 20.99 -47.49 -42.22
N SER A 663 20.34 -48.48 -42.82
CA SER A 663 18.95 -48.81 -42.56
C SER A 663 18.72 -49.34 -41.14
N TYR A 664 19.65 -50.14 -40.63
CA TYR A 664 19.56 -50.65 -39.27
C TYR A 664 19.81 -49.54 -38.21
N LEU A 665 20.77 -48.66 -38.47
CA LEU A 665 21.05 -47.51 -37.63
C LEU A 665 19.77 -46.60 -37.51
N GLN A 666 19.17 -46.29 -38.64
CA GLN A 666 17.94 -45.46 -38.64
C GLN A 666 16.78 -46.15 -37.89
N LYS A 667 16.58 -47.44 -38.08
CA LYS A 667 15.52 -48.22 -37.40
C LYS A 667 15.76 -48.29 -35.92
N ILE A 668 16.96 -48.64 -35.48
CA ILE A 668 17.28 -48.79 -34.05
C ILE A 668 17.30 -47.44 -33.34
N TYR A 669 17.80 -46.39 -33.99
CA TYR A 669 17.77 -45.03 -33.45
C TYR A 669 16.35 -44.58 -33.20
N LYS A 670 15.46 -44.74 -34.20
CA LYS A 670 14.04 -44.36 -34.08
C LYS A 670 13.31 -45.19 -33.02
N SER A 671 13.69 -46.49 -32.83
CA SER A 671 13.07 -47.33 -31.80
C SER A 671 13.46 -46.90 -30.38
N TYR A 672 14.66 -46.37 -30.17
CA TYR A 672 15.11 -45.90 -28.86
C TYR A 672 14.73 -44.45 -28.53
N PHE A 673 14.76 -43.55 -29.52
CA PHE A 673 14.58 -42.14 -29.30
C PHE A 673 13.25 -41.59 -29.85
N GLY A 674 12.41 -42.42 -30.48
CA GLY A 674 11.09 -42.05 -31.02
C GLY A 674 11.14 -41.22 -32.32
N LYS A 675 12.30 -40.63 -32.64
CA LYS A 675 12.53 -39.80 -33.85
C LYS A 675 13.69 -40.37 -34.67
N SER A 676 13.72 -40.09 -35.95
CA SER A 676 14.89 -40.40 -36.80
C SER A 676 16.04 -39.43 -36.48
N ILE A 677 17.29 -39.84 -36.81
CA ILE A 677 18.49 -39.00 -36.64
C ILE A 677 18.31 -37.65 -37.38
N ILE A 678 17.70 -37.67 -38.58
CA ILE A 678 17.49 -36.46 -39.37
C ILE A 678 16.47 -35.54 -38.70
N GLU A 679 15.38 -36.07 -38.18
CA GLU A 679 14.32 -35.29 -37.47
C GLU A 679 14.88 -34.64 -36.22
N GLU A 680 15.71 -35.34 -35.45
CA GLU A 680 16.36 -34.76 -34.25
C GLU A 680 17.40 -33.70 -34.63
N MET A 681 18.19 -33.92 -35.63
CA MET A 681 19.18 -32.97 -36.10
C MET A 681 18.53 -31.67 -36.60
N ILE A 682 17.40 -31.76 -37.29
CA ILE A 682 16.61 -30.60 -37.70
C ILE A 682 16.13 -29.88 -36.44
N GLN A 683 15.56 -30.60 -35.47
CA GLN A 683 15.07 -30.00 -34.24
C GLN A 683 16.17 -29.23 -33.50
N PHE A 684 17.36 -29.82 -33.29
CA PHE A 684 18.46 -29.17 -32.61
C PHE A 684 18.96 -27.91 -33.35
N ARG A 685 18.99 -27.93 -34.70
CA ARG A 685 19.30 -26.74 -35.50
C ARG A 685 18.27 -25.64 -35.36
N ILE A 686 16.98 -25.99 -35.29
CA ILE A 686 15.89 -25.02 -35.09
C ILE A 686 15.94 -24.45 -33.66
N ASP A 687 16.23 -25.27 -32.64
CA ASP A 687 16.35 -24.79 -31.24
C ASP A 687 17.55 -23.84 -31.09
N SER A 688 18.69 -24.13 -31.75
CA SER A 688 19.81 -23.18 -31.84
C SER A 688 19.43 -21.88 -32.55
N ALA A 689 18.67 -21.96 -33.65
CA ALA A 689 18.20 -20.79 -34.37
C ALA A 689 17.26 -19.92 -33.54
N LYS A 690 16.37 -20.52 -32.73
CA LYS A 690 15.49 -19.79 -31.80
C LYS A 690 16.30 -18.99 -30.79
N THR A 691 17.34 -19.57 -30.24
CA THR A 691 18.25 -18.90 -29.31
C THR A 691 18.93 -17.70 -29.96
N LEU A 692 19.49 -17.88 -31.16
CA LEU A 692 20.13 -16.80 -31.90
C LEU A 692 19.14 -15.71 -32.35
N LEU A 693 17.92 -16.07 -32.72
CA LEU A 693 16.86 -15.11 -33.09
C LEU A 693 16.43 -14.23 -31.93
N SER A 694 16.42 -14.77 -30.71
CA SER A 694 16.00 -14.05 -29.48
C SER A 694 17.11 -13.27 -28.82
N GLN A 695 18.38 -13.71 -28.94
CA GLN A 695 19.51 -13.18 -28.18
C GLN A 695 20.49 -12.33 -29.00
N THR A 696 20.38 -12.31 -30.34
CA THR A 696 21.30 -11.60 -31.23
C THR A 696 20.59 -10.77 -32.28
N ASP A 697 21.32 -9.77 -32.83
CA ASP A 697 20.86 -8.97 -33.97
C ASP A 697 21.33 -9.51 -35.32
N MET A 698 21.86 -10.73 -35.38
CA MET A 698 22.27 -11.39 -36.62
C MET A 698 21.11 -11.46 -37.62
N THR A 699 21.41 -11.30 -38.89
CA THR A 699 20.38 -11.45 -39.94
C THR A 699 19.92 -12.93 -40.03
N VAL A 700 18.68 -13.14 -40.41
CA VAL A 700 18.12 -14.50 -40.61
C VAL A 700 18.97 -15.35 -41.55
N THR A 701 19.64 -14.71 -42.50
CA THR A 701 20.57 -15.37 -43.44
C THR A 701 21.85 -15.84 -42.74
N GLU A 702 22.41 -15.02 -41.85
CA GLU A 702 23.57 -15.39 -41.05
C GLU A 702 23.21 -16.52 -40.09
N ILE A 703 22.09 -16.42 -39.38
CA ILE A 703 21.61 -17.49 -38.48
C ILE A 703 21.41 -18.80 -39.21
N SER A 704 20.87 -18.78 -40.43
CA SER A 704 20.70 -20.01 -41.21
C SER A 704 22.03 -20.72 -41.47
N ARG A 705 23.13 -19.97 -41.73
CA ARG A 705 24.48 -20.52 -41.94
C ARG A 705 25.09 -21.03 -40.65
N GLU A 706 25.01 -20.26 -39.56
CA GLU A 706 25.47 -20.67 -38.22
C GLU A 706 24.78 -21.94 -37.75
N CYS A 707 23.54 -22.17 -38.08
CA CYS A 707 22.79 -23.39 -37.73
C CYS A 707 23.06 -24.54 -38.73
N GLY A 708 24.02 -24.40 -39.66
CA GLY A 708 24.43 -25.44 -40.56
C GLY A 708 23.52 -25.70 -41.76
N TYR A 709 22.76 -24.71 -42.20
CA TYR A 709 21.96 -24.78 -43.43
C TYR A 709 22.68 -24.15 -44.62
N SER A 710 22.85 -24.92 -45.67
CA SER A 710 23.43 -24.46 -46.92
C SER A 710 22.48 -23.66 -47.77
N SER A 711 21.15 -23.75 -47.55
CA SER A 711 20.12 -23.05 -48.27
C SER A 711 19.17 -22.29 -47.34
N TYR A 712 19.12 -20.96 -47.48
CA TYR A 712 18.22 -20.09 -46.77
C TYR A 712 16.74 -20.50 -46.92
N ASN A 713 16.30 -20.80 -48.15
CA ASN A 713 14.90 -21.19 -48.40
C ASN A 713 14.55 -22.51 -47.72
N TYR A 714 15.50 -23.44 -47.62
CA TYR A 714 15.31 -24.71 -46.94
C TYR A 714 15.21 -24.49 -45.41
N PHE A 715 16.04 -23.63 -44.85
CA PHE A 715 15.98 -23.23 -43.45
C PHE A 715 14.63 -22.63 -43.11
N VAL A 716 14.17 -21.59 -43.81
CA VAL A 716 12.88 -20.93 -43.56
C VAL A 716 11.72 -21.91 -43.59
N ARG A 717 11.75 -22.83 -44.56
CA ARG A 717 10.72 -23.88 -44.69
C ARG A 717 10.74 -24.83 -43.50
N GLN A 718 11.91 -25.29 -43.05
CA GLN A 718 12.05 -26.19 -41.91
C GLN A 718 11.63 -25.50 -40.62
N PHE A 719 12.07 -24.27 -40.40
CA PHE A 719 11.70 -23.47 -39.26
C PHE A 719 10.19 -23.31 -39.13
N ARG A 720 9.54 -22.94 -40.26
CA ARG A 720 8.07 -22.79 -40.29
C ARG A 720 7.34 -24.11 -40.08
N MET A 721 7.89 -25.24 -40.54
CA MET A 721 7.30 -26.57 -40.26
C MET A 721 7.41 -26.97 -38.79
N CYS A 722 8.46 -26.58 -38.10
CA CYS A 722 8.69 -26.93 -36.69
C CYS A 722 7.95 -25.99 -35.72
N GLU A 723 7.95 -24.69 -35.99
CA GLU A 723 7.46 -23.64 -35.07
C GLU A 723 6.13 -23.01 -35.47
N GLY A 724 5.62 -23.28 -36.69
CA GLY A 724 4.38 -22.69 -37.22
C GLY A 724 4.54 -21.30 -37.83
N HIS A 725 5.60 -20.57 -37.51
CA HIS A 725 5.88 -19.20 -37.97
C HIS A 725 7.23 -19.12 -38.69
N SER A 726 7.43 -18.06 -39.50
CA SER A 726 8.73 -17.81 -40.11
C SER A 726 9.75 -17.31 -39.06
N PRO A 727 11.06 -17.46 -39.30
CA PRO A 727 12.09 -16.94 -38.41
C PRO A 727 11.95 -15.44 -38.10
N SER A 728 11.53 -14.63 -39.08
CA SER A 728 11.33 -13.20 -38.90
C SER A 728 10.12 -12.90 -37.99
N GLU A 729 8.99 -13.57 -38.24
CA GLU A 729 7.79 -13.46 -37.40
C GLU A 729 8.07 -13.90 -35.94
N TYR A 730 8.84 -14.97 -35.77
CA TYR A 730 9.26 -15.43 -34.44
C TYR A 730 10.09 -14.37 -33.71
N ARG A 731 11.07 -13.73 -34.40
CA ARG A 731 11.88 -12.65 -33.79
C ARG A 731 11.02 -11.45 -33.38
N GLU A 732 10.09 -11.02 -34.25
CA GLU A 732 9.20 -9.91 -33.92
C GLU A 732 8.31 -10.22 -32.70
N GLU A 733 7.81 -11.44 -32.62
CA GLU A 733 7.00 -11.89 -31.48
C GLU A 733 7.82 -11.91 -30.18
N GLN A 734 9.08 -12.38 -30.23
CA GLN A 734 9.94 -12.38 -29.03
C GLN A 734 10.30 -10.95 -28.59
N ARG A 735 10.58 -10.04 -29.53
CA ARG A 735 10.83 -8.62 -29.21
C ARG A 735 9.61 -7.95 -28.57
N ARG A 736 8.41 -8.17 -29.10
CA ARG A 736 7.18 -7.65 -28.51
C ARG A 736 6.93 -8.19 -27.11
N LYS A 737 7.16 -9.49 -26.88
CA LYS A 737 7.05 -10.09 -25.53
C LYS A 737 8.08 -9.54 -24.55
N ALA A 738 9.27 -9.18 -25.00
CA ALA A 738 10.29 -8.54 -24.18
C ALA A 738 9.89 -7.10 -23.81
N GLU A 739 9.35 -6.34 -24.74
CA GLU A 739 8.84 -4.98 -24.52
C GLU A 739 7.61 -4.95 -23.61
N GLU A 740 6.70 -5.93 -23.71
CA GLU A 740 5.54 -6.08 -22.83
C GLU A 740 5.93 -6.48 -21.38
N ASN A 741 7.09 -7.07 -21.17
CA ASN A 741 7.60 -7.42 -19.82
C ASN A 741 8.48 -6.32 -19.20
N GLU A 742 8.87 -5.29 -19.94
CA GLU A 742 9.60 -4.11 -19.46
C GLU A 742 8.69 -2.92 -19.14
N CYS A 743 7.41 -2.96 -19.50
CA CYS A 743 6.36 -2.02 -19.07
C CYS A 743 5.60 -2.53 -17.84
#